data_7b5c39639fb153bbef5d89cf1aada196
#
_entry.id   7b5c39639fb153bbef5d89cf1aada196
#
_cell.length_a   1.000
_cell.length_b   1.000
_cell.length_c   1.000
_cell.angle_alpha   90.00
_cell.angle_beta   90.00
_cell.angle_gamma   90.00
#
_symmetry.space_group_name_H-M   'P 1'
#
loop_
_entity.id
_entity.type
_entity.pdbx_description
1 polymer ?
#
loop_
_entity_poly.entity_id
_entity_poly.type
_entity_poly.pdbx_seq_one_letter_code
_entity_poly.pdbx_strand_id
1 'polypeptide(L)'
;MSVASQVNIDSVLTENRVFECSDEFRAQAHVRGMEEYERLYKEAETNPEQFWAEIASQLHWFKPWDRVLDWDCPWAKWFSGGQINLSYNCLDRHVASHRRNKAAIIWEGEPGEVQTLTYQQLLIEVCKFANVLKSLGIQKGDRIAIYMGMCPALPIAMLACARIGAPHTVIFGGFSANALVDRITDSQASLVITQDGSYRRGTEVKLKPAVDEAVAQCPSVKHVVVYKRTGTPQTFYGGRDHWWHELMANASDECPAEPLDAEHPLYLLYTSGTTGKPKGILHTTGGYSVGTYITTKWVFDLKDNDIFWCTADIGWVTGHSYIVYGPLQNGATTVMYEGAPNFPEPDRFWRLIDRHKVNIFYTAPTAIRAFMRFGNEWPAKHSMKSLRLLGTVGEPINPEAWMWYREHIGHNHCPIVDTWWQTETGMIMIAPLPGATPTTPGSATRPLPGVSADVVTREGDPVPLGGGGFLVLKRPWPAMLRTIYGDPKRFEDQYWSQLPGMYFTGDGARKDKNGYFWIMGRIDDVINVSGHRLSTMEVESALVAHPKVAEAAVVARLDDLKGQAIAAFVTLKAGHAPAPELKEELRLWVAKEIGSLAKPDDIRFTESLPKTRSGKIMRRLLKEIAAGGQVKGDTTTLEDLSVIAKLSVAEE
;
A
#
# COMPACT_ATOMS: atom_id res chain seq x y z
N MET A 1 6.26 -35.84 31.44
CA MET A 1 6.37 -35.50 30.03
C MET A 1 5.75 -34.12 29.87
N SER A 2 6.54 -33.08 29.79
CA SER A 2 6.05 -31.69 29.61
C SER A 2 5.66 -31.55 28.15
N VAL A 3 4.38 -31.31 27.90
CA VAL A 3 3.89 -30.89 26.59
C VAL A 3 4.43 -29.48 26.38
N ALA A 4 5.48 -29.35 25.59
CA ALA A 4 5.91 -28.05 25.09
C ALA A 4 4.73 -27.46 24.32
N SER A 5 4.18 -26.36 24.77
CA SER A 5 3.11 -25.63 24.10
C SER A 5 3.66 -25.15 22.76
N GLN A 6 3.36 -25.88 21.69
CA GLN A 6 3.64 -25.43 20.34
C GLN A 6 2.87 -24.12 20.11
N VAL A 7 3.60 -23.05 19.92
CA VAL A 7 3.05 -21.70 19.69
C VAL A 7 2.79 -21.56 18.18
N ASN A 8 1.92 -22.39 17.62
CA ASN A 8 1.45 -22.27 16.25
C ASN A 8 0.18 -21.41 16.20
N ILE A 9 0.00 -20.69 15.11
CA ILE A 9 -1.28 -20.05 14.82
C ILE A 9 -2.16 -21.09 14.15
N ASP A 10 -3.31 -21.37 14.75
CA ASP A 10 -4.26 -22.35 14.19
C ASP A 10 -4.97 -21.73 12.99
N SER A 11 -4.96 -22.43 11.85
CA SER A 11 -5.72 -22.06 10.65
C SER A 11 -6.82 -23.07 10.42
N VAL A 12 -8.02 -22.58 10.28
CA VAL A 12 -9.24 -23.37 10.08
C VAL A 12 -9.93 -23.11 8.75
N LEU A 13 -9.45 -22.09 8.01
CA LEU A 13 -9.96 -21.76 6.68
C LEU A 13 -9.53 -22.81 5.66
N THR A 14 -10.49 -23.41 4.96
CA THR A 14 -10.27 -24.34 3.86
C THR A 14 -10.75 -23.71 2.55
N GLU A 15 -9.86 -23.55 1.58
CA GLU A 15 -10.18 -23.06 0.23
C GLU A 15 -9.53 -24.01 -0.78
N ASN A 16 -10.34 -24.53 -1.71
CA ASN A 16 -9.90 -25.53 -2.69
C ASN A 16 -10.06 -25.06 -4.14
N ARG A 17 -10.67 -23.91 -4.36
CA ARG A 17 -10.84 -23.36 -5.72
C ARG A 17 -9.50 -22.90 -6.26
N VAL A 18 -9.18 -23.32 -7.48
CA VAL A 18 -7.95 -22.97 -8.19
C VAL A 18 -8.32 -22.42 -9.57
N PHE A 19 -7.71 -21.32 -9.96
CA PHE A 19 -7.97 -20.67 -11.23
C PHE A 19 -6.67 -20.52 -12.02
N GLU A 20 -6.62 -21.16 -13.17
CA GLU A 20 -5.55 -21.01 -14.16
C GLU A 20 -5.78 -19.75 -14.99
N CYS A 21 -4.71 -19.14 -15.47
CA CYS A 21 -4.84 -18.15 -16.53
C CYS A 21 -5.14 -18.85 -17.87
N SER A 22 -5.74 -18.12 -18.83
CA SER A 22 -5.94 -18.65 -20.17
C SER A 22 -4.61 -18.89 -20.89
N ASP A 23 -4.60 -19.84 -21.85
CA ASP A 23 -3.41 -20.09 -22.67
C ASP A 23 -3.00 -18.87 -23.48
N GLU A 24 -3.98 -18.07 -23.92
CA GLU A 24 -3.73 -16.80 -24.62
C GLU A 24 -3.00 -15.80 -23.73
N PHE A 25 -3.43 -15.65 -22.46
CA PHE A 25 -2.75 -14.81 -21.50
C PHE A 25 -1.33 -15.31 -21.24
N ARG A 26 -1.18 -16.62 -20.97
CA ARG A 26 0.12 -17.27 -20.70
C ARG A 26 1.11 -17.07 -21.84
N ALA A 27 0.66 -17.22 -23.08
CA ALA A 27 1.52 -17.09 -24.27
C ALA A 27 2.15 -15.69 -24.41
N GLN A 28 1.49 -14.66 -23.88
CA GLN A 28 1.94 -13.26 -23.95
C GLN A 28 2.62 -12.78 -22.65
N ALA A 29 2.57 -13.57 -21.56
CA ALA A 29 3.08 -13.18 -20.26
C ALA A 29 4.61 -12.99 -20.24
N HIS A 30 5.09 -12.13 -19.34
CA HIS A 30 6.53 -11.97 -19.07
C HIS A 30 7.15 -13.21 -18.46
N VAL A 31 6.39 -13.92 -17.62
CA VAL A 31 6.79 -15.22 -17.04
C VAL A 31 5.73 -16.25 -17.44
N ARG A 32 6.13 -17.26 -18.19
CA ARG A 32 5.23 -18.21 -18.88
C ARG A 32 5.25 -19.58 -18.20
N GLY A 33 4.30 -19.82 -17.32
CA GLY A 33 4.15 -21.09 -16.65
C GLY A 33 5.09 -21.29 -15.46
N MET A 34 4.78 -22.32 -14.69
CA MET A 34 5.49 -22.63 -13.44
C MET A 34 6.96 -23.04 -13.66
N GLU A 35 7.28 -23.67 -14.77
CA GLU A 35 8.66 -24.07 -15.09
C GLU A 35 9.60 -22.85 -15.17
N GLU A 36 9.14 -21.78 -15.83
CA GLU A 36 9.92 -20.53 -15.91
C GLU A 36 10.00 -19.83 -14.56
N TYR A 37 8.92 -19.82 -13.78
CA TYR A 37 8.94 -19.32 -12.41
C TYR A 37 9.98 -20.05 -11.57
N GLU A 38 9.97 -21.39 -11.59
CA GLU A 38 10.88 -22.23 -10.80
C GLU A 38 12.34 -22.03 -11.23
N ARG A 39 12.58 -21.86 -12.53
CA ARG A 39 13.91 -21.54 -13.05
C ARG A 39 14.41 -20.21 -12.50
N LEU A 40 13.62 -19.13 -12.62
CA LEU A 40 13.96 -17.80 -12.11
C LEU A 40 14.15 -17.81 -10.59
N TYR A 41 13.30 -18.51 -9.87
CA TYR A 41 13.39 -18.63 -8.41
C TYR A 41 14.69 -19.32 -8.00
N LYS A 42 15.03 -20.42 -8.67
CA LYS A 42 16.27 -21.17 -8.41
C LYS A 42 17.52 -20.37 -8.78
N GLU A 43 17.49 -19.64 -9.88
CA GLU A 43 18.59 -18.73 -10.27
C GLU A 43 18.83 -17.67 -9.18
N ALA A 44 17.76 -17.04 -8.71
CA ALA A 44 17.82 -16.06 -7.65
C ALA A 44 18.29 -16.63 -6.30
N GLU A 45 18.00 -17.89 -6.01
CA GLU A 45 18.49 -18.56 -4.79
C GLU A 45 19.98 -18.94 -4.90
N THR A 46 20.39 -19.41 -6.06
CA THR A 46 21.76 -19.92 -6.30
C THR A 46 22.76 -18.79 -6.49
N ASN A 47 22.39 -17.77 -7.25
CA ASN A 47 23.26 -16.62 -7.61
C ASN A 47 22.50 -15.28 -7.42
N PRO A 48 22.16 -14.90 -6.19
CA PRO A 48 21.32 -13.73 -5.95
C PRO A 48 21.91 -12.43 -6.45
N GLU A 49 23.22 -12.23 -6.35
CA GLU A 49 23.86 -11.01 -6.82
C GLU A 49 23.81 -10.91 -8.35
N GLN A 50 24.10 -11.99 -9.08
CA GLN A 50 23.97 -12.00 -10.53
C GLN A 50 22.52 -11.76 -10.97
N PHE A 51 21.56 -12.42 -10.35
CA PHE A 51 20.14 -12.26 -10.64
C PHE A 51 19.70 -10.79 -10.52
N TRP A 52 20.06 -10.13 -9.43
CA TRP A 52 19.71 -8.73 -9.22
C TRP A 52 20.51 -7.77 -10.10
N ALA A 53 21.77 -8.10 -10.45
CA ALA A 53 22.56 -7.34 -11.39
C ALA A 53 21.94 -7.33 -12.81
N GLU A 54 21.46 -8.47 -13.28
CA GLU A 54 20.79 -8.60 -14.58
C GLU A 54 19.50 -7.77 -14.64
N ILE A 55 18.72 -7.75 -13.56
CA ILE A 55 17.54 -6.89 -13.45
C ILE A 55 17.95 -5.41 -13.44
N ALA A 56 18.92 -5.05 -12.61
CA ALA A 56 19.41 -3.68 -12.48
C ALA A 56 19.96 -3.12 -13.80
N SER A 57 20.57 -3.97 -14.63
CA SER A 57 21.10 -3.58 -15.95
C SER A 57 20.03 -3.11 -16.95
N GLN A 58 18.75 -3.39 -16.69
CA GLN A 58 17.62 -2.89 -17.48
C GLN A 58 17.28 -1.42 -17.21
N LEU A 59 17.85 -0.83 -16.15
CA LEU A 59 17.72 0.59 -15.82
C LEU A 59 18.93 1.38 -16.33
N HIS A 60 18.77 2.70 -16.42
CA HIS A 60 19.89 3.58 -16.77
C HIS A 60 20.70 3.92 -15.52
N TRP A 61 22.00 3.66 -15.57
CA TRP A 61 22.99 4.03 -14.58
C TRP A 61 23.98 5.02 -15.19
N PHE A 62 24.23 6.15 -14.52
CA PHE A 62 25.28 7.10 -14.93
C PHE A 62 26.68 6.51 -14.72
N LYS A 63 26.82 5.70 -13.67
CA LYS A 63 27.98 4.87 -13.38
C LYS A 63 27.48 3.50 -12.91
N PRO A 64 27.92 2.38 -13.49
CA PRO A 64 27.65 1.04 -12.96
C PRO A 64 28.17 0.88 -11.53
N TRP A 65 27.61 -0.05 -10.79
CA TRP A 65 28.01 -0.40 -9.43
C TRP A 65 29.33 -1.19 -9.42
N ASP A 66 30.07 -1.07 -8.32
CA ASP A 66 31.28 -1.84 -8.08
C ASP A 66 30.93 -3.18 -7.37
N ARG A 67 29.86 -3.19 -6.54
CA ARG A 67 29.35 -4.35 -5.80
C ARG A 67 27.83 -4.35 -5.75
N VAL A 68 27.21 -5.53 -5.96
CA VAL A 68 25.75 -5.66 -5.98
C VAL A 68 25.15 -5.59 -4.58
N LEU A 69 25.73 -6.33 -3.63
CA LEU A 69 25.27 -6.40 -2.25
C LEU A 69 26.44 -6.34 -1.26
N ASP A 70 26.36 -5.41 -0.32
CA ASP A 70 27.13 -5.42 0.92
C ASP A 70 26.14 -5.75 2.05
N TRP A 71 26.33 -6.92 2.69
CA TRP A 71 25.43 -7.42 3.71
C TRP A 71 26.16 -7.67 5.02
N ASP A 72 25.83 -6.90 6.03
CA ASP A 72 26.23 -7.10 7.44
C ASP A 72 24.97 -6.97 8.29
N CYS A 73 24.34 -8.11 8.59
CA CYS A 73 22.99 -8.17 9.21
C CYS A 73 22.90 -7.29 10.46
N PRO A 74 21.92 -6.38 10.55
CA PRO A 74 20.78 -6.15 9.65
C PRO A 74 21.01 -5.08 8.56
N TRP A 75 22.24 -4.68 8.30
CA TRP A 75 22.57 -3.56 7.42
C TRP A 75 22.85 -4.02 6.00
N ALA A 76 22.05 -3.56 5.06
CA ALA A 76 22.23 -3.84 3.64
C ALA A 76 22.57 -2.57 2.86
N LYS A 77 23.51 -2.68 1.91
CA LYS A 77 23.73 -1.70 0.84
C LYS A 77 23.64 -2.43 -0.49
N TRP A 78 22.93 -1.84 -1.41
CA TRP A 78 22.71 -2.42 -2.73
C TRP A 78 23.30 -1.53 -3.82
N PHE A 79 24.01 -2.16 -4.77
CA PHE A 79 24.63 -1.50 -5.92
C PHE A 79 25.66 -0.43 -5.52
N SER A 80 26.48 -0.74 -4.51
CA SER A 80 27.50 0.18 -3.96
C SER A 80 28.45 0.68 -5.04
N GLY A 81 28.74 1.99 -5.03
CA GLY A 81 29.57 2.67 -6.02
C GLY A 81 28.83 3.02 -7.32
N GLY A 82 27.62 2.53 -7.53
CA GLY A 82 26.77 2.88 -8.66
C GLY A 82 26.16 4.27 -8.53
N GLN A 83 25.91 4.94 -9.64
CA GLN A 83 25.22 6.22 -9.70
C GLN A 83 23.97 6.12 -10.58
N ILE A 84 22.83 6.45 -10.02
CA ILE A 84 21.51 6.36 -10.65
C ILE A 84 20.66 7.57 -10.27
N ASN A 85 19.64 7.87 -11.08
CA ASN A 85 18.59 8.82 -10.72
C ASN A 85 17.23 8.23 -11.08
N LEU A 86 16.32 8.17 -10.12
CA LEU A 86 15.00 7.57 -10.32
C LEU A 86 14.14 8.40 -11.25
N SER A 87 14.18 9.75 -11.14
CA SER A 87 13.46 10.64 -12.05
C SER A 87 13.94 10.46 -13.50
N TYR A 88 15.24 10.29 -13.75
CA TYR A 88 15.77 9.97 -15.06
C TYR A 88 15.17 8.67 -15.62
N ASN A 89 15.12 7.64 -14.80
CA ASN A 89 14.56 6.35 -15.19
C ASN A 89 13.05 6.38 -15.41
N CYS A 90 12.33 7.30 -14.76
CA CYS A 90 10.90 7.52 -14.99
C CYS A 90 10.60 8.35 -16.24
N LEU A 91 11.49 9.24 -16.66
CA LEU A 91 11.19 10.30 -17.63
C LEU A 91 12.16 10.33 -18.82
N ASP A 92 13.42 10.72 -18.58
CA ASP A 92 14.37 11.06 -19.64
C ASP A 92 14.59 9.92 -20.63
N ARG A 93 14.76 8.67 -20.14
CA ARG A 93 14.95 7.51 -21.01
C ARG A 93 13.74 7.20 -21.90
N HIS A 94 12.53 7.57 -21.46
CA HIS A 94 11.32 7.40 -22.23
C HIS A 94 11.12 8.54 -23.22
N VAL A 95 11.49 9.77 -22.85
CA VAL A 95 11.48 10.92 -23.76
C VAL A 95 12.50 10.73 -24.89
N ALA A 96 13.61 10.06 -24.64
CA ALA A 96 14.59 9.68 -25.66
C ALA A 96 14.15 8.51 -26.56
N SER A 97 12.96 7.95 -26.33
CA SER A 97 12.42 6.79 -27.06
C SER A 97 11.12 7.13 -27.79
N HIS A 98 10.49 6.09 -28.38
CA HIS A 98 9.16 6.17 -28.99
C HIS A 98 8.04 6.58 -28.01
N ARG A 99 8.29 6.53 -26.69
CA ARG A 99 7.33 6.89 -25.66
C ARG A 99 7.22 8.39 -25.39
N ARG A 100 8.03 9.23 -26.04
CA ARG A 100 8.06 10.68 -25.84
C ARG A 100 6.67 11.32 -25.75
N ASN A 101 5.80 11.01 -26.69
CA ASN A 101 4.46 11.56 -26.79
C ASN A 101 3.37 10.63 -26.22
N LYS A 102 3.76 9.50 -25.61
CA LYS A 102 2.85 8.61 -24.90
C LYS A 102 2.36 9.31 -23.63
N ALA A 103 1.08 9.11 -23.27
CA ALA A 103 0.55 9.54 -22.00
C ALA A 103 1.33 8.85 -20.85
N ALA A 104 1.91 9.65 -19.96
CA ALA A 104 2.51 9.17 -18.72
C ALA A 104 1.47 9.14 -17.61
N ILE A 105 0.70 10.21 -17.47
CA ILE A 105 -0.34 10.35 -16.45
C ILE A 105 -1.64 10.78 -17.11
N ILE A 106 -2.72 10.09 -16.79
CA ILE A 106 -4.10 10.52 -17.03
C ILE A 106 -4.71 10.81 -15.66
N TRP A 107 -4.99 12.05 -15.37
CA TRP A 107 -5.62 12.46 -14.13
C TRP A 107 -7.07 12.86 -14.34
N GLU A 108 -7.94 12.44 -13.42
CA GLU A 108 -9.32 12.91 -13.36
C GLU A 108 -9.65 13.43 -11.97
N GLY A 109 -10.14 14.69 -11.90
CA GLY A 109 -10.64 15.30 -10.69
C GLY A 109 -12.05 14.82 -10.33
N GLU A 110 -12.44 14.93 -9.07
CA GLU A 110 -13.79 14.58 -8.61
C GLU A 110 -14.90 15.37 -9.35
N PRO A 111 -14.73 16.68 -9.65
CA PRO A 111 -15.67 17.44 -10.46
C PRO A 111 -15.79 16.97 -11.92
N GLY A 112 -14.87 16.12 -12.41
CA GLY A 112 -14.94 15.50 -13.73
C GLY A 112 -13.99 16.10 -14.78
N GLU A 113 -13.16 17.08 -14.41
CA GLU A 113 -12.10 17.56 -15.28
C GLU A 113 -11.03 16.49 -15.49
N VAL A 114 -10.43 16.47 -16.67
CA VAL A 114 -9.38 15.52 -17.06
C VAL A 114 -8.16 16.26 -17.56
N GLN A 115 -6.99 15.83 -17.08
CA GLN A 115 -5.72 16.29 -17.61
C GLN A 115 -4.86 15.08 -17.99
N THR A 116 -4.26 15.15 -19.18
CA THR A 116 -3.30 14.15 -19.63
C THR A 116 -1.95 14.80 -19.81
N LEU A 117 -0.91 14.22 -19.23
CA LEU A 117 0.48 14.61 -19.43
C LEU A 117 1.22 13.51 -20.18
N THR A 118 1.83 13.87 -21.29
CA THR A 118 2.79 12.97 -21.97
C THR A 118 4.09 12.90 -21.20
N TYR A 119 4.94 11.92 -21.49
CA TYR A 119 6.28 11.82 -20.88
C TYR A 119 7.10 13.09 -21.10
N GLN A 120 7.03 13.69 -22.31
CA GLN A 120 7.68 14.97 -22.61
C GLN A 120 7.14 16.11 -21.76
N GLN A 121 5.82 16.25 -21.66
CA GLN A 121 5.20 17.30 -20.86
C GLN A 121 5.51 17.12 -19.37
N LEU A 122 5.45 15.88 -18.87
CA LEU A 122 5.78 15.59 -17.48
C LEU A 122 7.26 15.91 -17.17
N LEU A 123 8.19 15.59 -18.09
CA LEU A 123 9.60 15.93 -17.93
C LEU A 123 9.80 17.46 -17.84
N ILE A 124 9.14 18.23 -18.71
CA ILE A 124 9.18 19.71 -18.69
C ILE A 124 8.72 20.25 -17.34
N GLU A 125 7.56 19.80 -16.86
CA GLU A 125 7.01 20.26 -15.59
C GLU A 125 7.92 19.88 -14.40
N VAL A 126 8.49 18.67 -14.43
CA VAL A 126 9.44 18.21 -13.40
C VAL A 126 10.74 19.01 -13.42
N CYS A 127 11.30 19.31 -14.60
CA CYS A 127 12.48 20.15 -14.72
C CYS A 127 12.25 21.58 -14.20
N LYS A 128 11.12 22.18 -14.58
CA LYS A 128 10.73 23.50 -14.08
C LYS A 128 10.63 23.51 -12.55
N PHE A 129 9.92 22.54 -11.98
CA PHE A 129 9.75 22.48 -10.53
C PHE A 129 11.07 22.16 -9.79
N ALA A 130 11.92 21.32 -10.36
CA ALA A 130 13.27 21.08 -9.85
C ALA A 130 14.11 22.38 -9.79
N ASN A 131 14.00 23.23 -10.82
CA ASN A 131 14.66 24.55 -10.83
C ASN A 131 14.01 25.52 -9.82
N VAL A 132 12.69 25.45 -9.62
CA VAL A 132 12.01 26.19 -8.54
C VAL A 132 12.59 25.81 -7.18
N LEU A 133 12.73 24.51 -6.88
CA LEU A 133 13.31 24.05 -5.62
C LEU A 133 14.75 24.59 -5.44
N LYS A 134 15.57 24.53 -6.49
CA LYS A 134 16.93 25.10 -6.46
C LYS A 134 16.92 26.59 -6.21
N SER A 135 15.99 27.36 -6.82
CA SER A 135 15.88 28.81 -6.64
C SER A 135 15.47 29.19 -5.22
N LEU A 136 14.76 28.32 -4.51
CA LEU A 136 14.44 28.44 -3.09
C LEU A 136 15.55 27.95 -2.15
N GLY A 137 16.72 27.62 -2.69
CA GLY A 137 17.91 27.25 -1.94
C GLY A 137 17.97 25.77 -1.54
N ILE A 138 17.11 24.91 -2.08
CA ILE A 138 17.11 23.47 -1.82
C ILE A 138 18.35 22.84 -2.49
N GLN A 139 19.06 22.04 -1.73
CA GLN A 139 20.26 21.33 -2.15
C GLN A 139 20.08 19.81 -2.01
N LYS A 140 20.98 19.05 -2.62
CA LYS A 140 21.06 17.61 -2.47
C LYS A 140 21.14 17.23 -0.98
N GLY A 141 20.24 16.34 -0.55
CA GLY A 141 20.14 15.88 0.84
C GLY A 141 19.19 16.70 1.72
N ASP A 142 18.69 17.85 1.28
CA ASP A 142 17.65 18.58 2.01
C ASP A 142 16.32 17.84 1.92
N ARG A 143 15.59 17.74 3.06
CA ARG A 143 14.31 17.05 3.12
C ARG A 143 13.18 18.03 2.83
N ILE A 144 12.21 17.53 2.06
CA ILE A 144 11.02 18.28 1.64
C ILE A 144 9.78 17.53 2.10
N ALA A 145 8.87 18.19 2.79
CA ALA A 145 7.57 17.65 3.12
C ALA A 145 6.55 17.99 2.02
N ILE A 146 5.74 17.01 1.63
CA ILE A 146 4.69 17.17 0.62
C ILE A 146 3.36 16.80 1.23
N TYR A 147 2.45 17.77 1.37
CA TYR A 147 1.11 17.59 1.91
C TYR A 147 0.08 18.05 0.90
N MET A 148 -0.33 17.13 0.03
CA MET A 148 -1.19 17.39 -1.12
C MET A 148 -2.25 16.30 -1.29
N GLY A 149 -3.35 16.63 -1.94
CA GLY A 149 -4.29 15.65 -2.48
C GLY A 149 -3.81 15.06 -3.80
N MET A 150 -4.60 14.14 -4.36
CA MET A 150 -4.29 13.40 -5.59
C MET A 150 -4.44 14.29 -6.83
N CYS A 151 -3.52 15.22 -7.04
CA CYS A 151 -3.45 16.10 -8.20
C CYS A 151 -2.15 15.90 -9.00
N PRO A 152 -2.07 16.32 -10.27
CA PRO A 152 -0.87 16.15 -11.10
C PRO A 152 0.40 16.78 -10.53
N ALA A 153 0.27 17.84 -9.74
CA ALA A 153 1.41 18.49 -9.10
C ALA A 153 2.12 17.60 -8.07
N LEU A 154 1.43 16.64 -7.47
CA LEU A 154 2.01 15.73 -6.47
C LEU A 154 3.12 14.83 -7.06
N PRO A 155 2.90 14.03 -8.11
CA PRO A 155 4.00 13.28 -8.73
C PRO A 155 5.07 14.18 -9.37
N ILE A 156 4.72 15.38 -9.87
CA ILE A 156 5.71 16.35 -10.35
C ILE A 156 6.64 16.75 -9.21
N ALA A 157 6.11 17.07 -8.04
CA ALA A 157 6.90 17.42 -6.85
C ALA A 157 7.84 16.27 -6.42
N MET A 158 7.33 15.04 -6.37
CA MET A 158 8.13 13.85 -6.00
C MET A 158 9.28 13.61 -6.98
N LEU A 159 9.00 13.65 -8.27
CA LEU A 159 9.98 13.44 -9.34
C LEU A 159 11.01 14.57 -9.39
N ALA A 160 10.61 15.82 -9.12
CA ALA A 160 11.53 16.95 -9.01
C ALA A 160 12.48 16.80 -7.81
N CYS A 161 11.96 16.37 -6.66
CA CYS A 161 12.78 16.06 -5.49
C CYS A 161 13.79 14.96 -5.80
N ALA A 162 13.34 13.85 -6.39
CA ALA A 162 14.21 12.74 -6.80
C ALA A 162 15.26 13.18 -7.82
N ARG A 163 14.91 14.11 -8.73
CA ARG A 163 15.79 14.61 -9.78
C ARG A 163 17.01 15.34 -9.24
N ILE A 164 16.83 16.13 -8.18
CA ILE A 164 17.90 16.93 -7.57
C ILE A 164 18.53 16.27 -6.33
N GLY A 165 18.08 15.08 -5.96
CA GLY A 165 18.55 14.35 -4.78
C GLY A 165 18.10 14.98 -3.45
N ALA A 166 16.94 15.61 -3.41
CA ALA A 166 16.30 16.09 -2.18
C ALA A 166 15.30 15.02 -1.66
N PRO A 167 15.60 14.29 -0.58
CA PRO A 167 14.67 13.28 -0.06
C PRO A 167 13.33 13.91 0.33
N HIS A 168 12.24 13.30 -0.12
CA HIS A 168 10.90 13.80 0.20
C HIS A 168 10.19 12.95 1.25
N THR A 169 9.24 13.55 1.94
CA THR A 169 8.25 12.87 2.79
C THR A 169 6.85 13.30 2.37
N VAL A 170 6.11 12.37 1.76
CA VAL A 170 4.71 12.64 1.40
C VAL A 170 3.84 12.33 2.60
N ILE A 171 3.05 13.31 3.00
CA ILE A 171 2.12 13.23 4.11
C ILE A 171 0.70 13.20 3.53
N PHE A 172 -0.09 12.22 3.94
CA PHE A 172 -1.46 12.07 3.44
C PHE A 172 -2.29 13.34 3.64
N GLY A 173 -2.90 13.86 2.57
CA GLY A 173 -3.63 15.12 2.50
C GLY A 173 -4.92 15.22 3.35
N GLY A 174 -5.05 14.32 4.30
CA GLY A 174 -6.16 14.28 5.23
C GLY A 174 -5.71 14.23 6.70
N PHE A 175 -4.41 14.25 6.97
CA PHE A 175 -3.90 14.27 8.33
C PHE A 175 -4.08 15.64 9.00
N SER A 176 -4.14 15.63 10.34
CA SER A 176 -4.23 16.84 11.16
C SER A 176 -2.92 17.63 11.17
N ALA A 177 -2.99 18.90 11.59
CA ALA A 177 -1.81 19.74 11.78
C ALA A 177 -0.77 19.10 12.73
N ASN A 178 -1.19 18.46 13.82
CA ASN A 178 -0.28 17.76 14.73
C ASN A 178 0.48 16.63 14.04
N ALA A 179 -0.20 15.86 13.19
CA ALA A 179 0.45 14.80 12.41
C ALA A 179 1.48 15.36 11.41
N LEU A 180 1.26 16.58 10.89
CA LEU A 180 2.25 17.28 10.09
C LEU A 180 3.45 17.72 10.93
N VAL A 181 3.20 18.32 12.11
CA VAL A 181 4.26 18.74 13.05
C VAL A 181 5.23 17.59 13.34
N ASP A 182 4.70 16.43 13.71
CA ASP A 182 5.52 15.27 14.03
C ASP A 182 6.46 14.89 12.89
N ARG A 183 5.93 14.82 11.66
CA ARG A 183 6.68 14.37 10.47
C ARG A 183 7.67 15.42 9.97
N ILE A 184 7.27 16.69 9.97
CA ILE A 184 8.13 17.81 9.58
C ILE A 184 9.29 17.94 10.56
N THR A 185 9.00 17.86 11.86
CA THR A 185 10.01 17.96 12.90
C THR A 185 10.99 16.79 12.88
N ASP A 186 10.48 15.56 12.78
CA ASP A 186 11.35 14.36 12.73
C ASP A 186 12.21 14.32 11.47
N SER A 187 11.65 14.63 10.29
CA SER A 187 12.41 14.70 9.03
C SER A 187 13.31 15.93 8.93
N GLN A 188 13.14 16.94 9.76
CA GLN A 188 13.80 18.25 9.64
C GLN A 188 13.61 18.86 8.24
N ALA A 189 12.37 18.77 7.70
CA ALA A 189 12.07 19.32 6.39
C ALA A 189 12.24 20.84 6.37
N SER A 190 12.92 21.36 5.34
CA SER A 190 13.21 22.77 5.18
C SER A 190 12.20 23.52 4.31
N LEU A 191 11.38 22.77 3.56
CA LEU A 191 10.33 23.28 2.68
C LEU A 191 9.12 22.37 2.73
N VAL A 192 7.92 22.98 2.68
CA VAL A 192 6.64 22.27 2.55
C VAL A 192 6.01 22.60 1.20
N ILE A 193 5.59 21.56 0.47
CA ILE A 193 4.78 21.70 -0.74
C ILE A 193 3.35 21.30 -0.37
N THR A 194 2.39 22.16 -0.67
CA THR A 194 0.98 21.93 -0.38
C THR A 194 0.07 22.46 -1.49
N GLN A 195 -1.23 22.42 -1.27
CA GLN A 195 -2.24 23.02 -2.15
C GLN A 195 -3.30 23.77 -1.31
N ASP A 196 -4.03 24.68 -1.96
CA ASP A 196 -5.09 25.45 -1.30
C ASP A 196 -6.19 24.52 -0.74
N GLY A 197 -6.68 23.58 -1.53
CA GLY A 197 -7.65 22.58 -1.14
C GLY A 197 -7.73 21.43 -2.14
N SER A 198 -8.53 20.43 -1.86
CA SER A 198 -8.88 19.32 -2.75
C SER A 198 -10.37 19.03 -2.68
N TYR A 199 -10.89 18.22 -3.62
CA TYR A 199 -12.30 17.83 -3.63
C TYR A 199 -12.48 16.39 -3.11
N ARG A 200 -13.47 16.21 -2.23
CA ARG A 200 -13.89 14.88 -1.77
C ARG A 200 -15.36 14.87 -1.40
N ARG A 201 -16.13 13.95 -1.98
CA ARG A 201 -17.60 13.81 -1.79
C ARG A 201 -18.36 15.11 -2.05
N GLY A 202 -17.99 15.82 -3.12
CA GLY A 202 -18.61 17.09 -3.53
C GLY A 202 -18.28 18.28 -2.62
N THR A 203 -17.38 18.11 -1.66
CA THR A 203 -16.98 19.18 -0.75
C THR A 203 -15.48 19.50 -0.90
N GLU A 204 -15.13 20.71 -0.56
CA GLU A 204 -13.73 21.13 -0.49
C GLU A 204 -13.10 20.72 0.84
N VAL A 205 -11.93 20.10 0.75
CA VAL A 205 -11.05 19.81 1.89
C VAL A 205 -9.92 20.84 1.89
N LYS A 206 -9.92 21.73 2.88
CA LYS A 206 -8.90 22.79 3.01
C LYS A 206 -7.59 22.20 3.52
N LEU A 207 -6.48 22.40 2.79
CA LEU A 207 -5.17 21.87 3.16
C LEU A 207 -4.21 22.92 3.71
N LYS A 208 -4.12 24.08 3.07
CA LYS A 208 -3.20 25.17 3.47
C LYS A 208 -3.36 25.61 4.94
N PRO A 209 -4.58 25.75 5.51
CA PRO A 209 -4.73 26.11 6.92
C PRO A 209 -4.07 25.13 7.90
N ALA A 210 -4.15 23.82 7.63
CA ALA A 210 -3.47 22.79 8.46
C ALA A 210 -1.94 22.91 8.36
N VAL A 211 -1.43 23.27 7.18
CA VAL A 211 0.01 23.54 6.99
C VAL A 211 0.43 24.78 7.75
N ASP A 212 -0.35 25.85 7.75
CA ASP A 212 -0.02 27.09 8.49
C ASP A 212 0.06 26.84 9.99
N GLU A 213 -0.89 26.09 10.54
CA GLU A 213 -0.89 25.70 11.96
C GLU A 213 0.33 24.83 12.30
N ALA A 214 0.69 23.90 11.44
CA ALA A 214 1.83 23.02 11.65
C ALA A 214 3.17 23.78 11.54
N VAL A 215 3.35 24.56 10.48
CA VAL A 215 4.61 25.27 10.20
C VAL A 215 4.93 26.32 11.27
N ALA A 216 3.91 26.91 11.92
CA ALA A 216 4.12 27.80 13.05
C ALA A 216 4.91 27.12 14.21
N GLN A 217 4.91 25.80 14.28
CA GLN A 217 5.61 24.99 15.28
C GLN A 217 6.88 24.32 14.73
N CYS A 218 7.19 24.48 13.45
CA CYS A 218 8.28 23.83 12.75
C CYS A 218 9.34 24.83 12.25
N PRO A 219 10.30 25.26 13.09
CA PRO A 219 11.26 26.30 12.74
C PRO A 219 12.24 25.90 11.63
N SER A 220 12.33 24.63 11.26
CA SER A 220 13.12 24.16 10.12
C SER A 220 12.56 24.62 8.77
N VAL A 221 11.25 24.88 8.68
CA VAL A 221 10.57 25.23 7.43
C VAL A 221 10.80 26.70 7.09
N LYS A 222 11.45 26.94 5.95
CA LYS A 222 11.75 28.28 5.44
C LYS A 222 10.74 28.73 4.38
N HIS A 223 10.22 27.79 3.59
CA HIS A 223 9.34 28.06 2.46
C HIS A 223 8.15 27.12 2.43
N VAL A 224 6.99 27.65 2.01
CA VAL A 224 5.77 26.90 1.71
C VAL A 224 5.37 27.21 0.27
N VAL A 225 5.35 26.17 -0.59
CA VAL A 225 4.91 26.30 -1.98
C VAL A 225 3.48 25.77 -2.09
N VAL A 226 2.58 26.61 -2.60
CA VAL A 226 1.14 26.34 -2.64
C VAL A 226 0.64 26.16 -4.07
N TYR A 227 0.17 24.96 -4.40
CA TYR A 227 -0.50 24.68 -5.66
C TYR A 227 -1.97 25.14 -5.60
N LYS A 228 -2.41 25.88 -6.63
CA LYS A 228 -3.78 26.37 -6.74
C LYS A 228 -4.67 25.33 -7.39
N ARG A 229 -5.45 24.59 -6.58
CA ARG A 229 -6.36 23.54 -7.04
C ARG A 229 -7.83 23.97 -7.02
N THR A 230 -8.30 24.51 -5.88
CA THR A 230 -9.70 24.90 -5.69
C THR A 230 -9.95 26.37 -5.96
N GLY A 231 -8.92 27.20 -5.87
CA GLY A 231 -9.01 28.64 -6.02
C GLY A 231 -9.55 29.38 -4.79
N THR A 232 -9.70 28.66 -3.68
CA THR A 232 -10.17 29.25 -2.41
C THR A 232 -9.15 30.24 -1.88
N PRO A 233 -9.59 31.44 -1.44
CA PRO A 233 -8.70 32.43 -0.85
C PRO A 233 -7.92 31.86 0.33
N GLN A 234 -6.61 32.14 0.34
CA GLN A 234 -5.68 31.67 1.37
C GLN A 234 -5.00 32.84 2.06
N THR A 235 -4.62 32.65 3.33
CA THR A 235 -3.70 33.56 4.01
C THR A 235 -2.28 33.27 3.51
N PHE A 236 -1.54 34.27 3.12
CA PHE A 236 -0.15 34.20 2.68
C PHE A 236 0.76 34.97 3.63
N TYR A 237 1.81 34.33 4.10
CA TYR A 237 2.82 34.95 4.97
C TYR A 237 4.02 35.35 4.12
N GLY A 238 4.25 36.65 4.01
CA GLY A 238 5.30 37.24 3.16
C GLY A 238 6.69 36.67 3.48
N GLY A 239 7.46 36.38 2.43
CA GLY A 239 8.79 35.79 2.52
C GLY A 239 8.83 34.27 2.76
N ARG A 240 7.72 33.68 3.21
CA ARG A 240 7.61 32.22 3.44
C ARG A 240 6.80 31.53 2.34
N ASP A 241 5.62 32.11 2.00
CA ASP A 241 4.63 31.46 1.14
C ASP A 241 4.76 31.92 -0.31
N HIS A 242 4.67 30.97 -1.23
CA HIS A 242 4.83 31.19 -2.65
C HIS A 242 3.76 30.43 -3.44
N TRP A 243 3.19 31.05 -4.46
CA TRP A 243 2.33 30.34 -5.40
C TRP A 243 3.15 29.49 -6.36
N TRP A 244 2.80 28.21 -6.47
CA TRP A 244 3.40 27.28 -7.41
C TRP A 244 3.44 27.81 -8.85
N HIS A 245 2.31 28.30 -9.36
CA HIS A 245 2.20 28.77 -10.73
C HIS A 245 3.02 30.02 -11.02
N GLU A 246 3.21 30.87 -10.04
CA GLU A 246 4.06 32.08 -10.18
C GLU A 246 5.55 31.70 -10.28
N LEU A 247 5.99 30.77 -9.42
CA LEU A 247 7.37 30.26 -9.46
C LEU A 247 7.65 29.49 -10.76
N MET A 248 6.69 28.71 -11.25
CA MET A 248 6.80 27.93 -12.48
C MET A 248 6.83 28.79 -13.75
N ALA A 249 6.24 29.99 -13.73
CA ALA A 249 6.10 30.85 -14.91
C ALA A 249 7.44 31.19 -15.58
N ASN A 250 8.48 31.39 -14.77
CA ASN A 250 9.80 31.82 -15.22
C ASN A 250 10.88 30.74 -15.02
N ALA A 251 10.51 29.55 -14.59
CA ALA A 251 11.47 28.45 -14.38
C ALA A 251 11.90 27.83 -15.72
N SER A 252 13.19 27.54 -15.85
CA SER A 252 13.73 26.82 -17.00
C SER A 252 13.16 25.39 -17.04
N ASP A 253 12.85 24.91 -18.24
CA ASP A 253 12.42 23.53 -18.52
C ASP A 253 13.60 22.57 -18.72
N GLU A 254 14.82 23.04 -18.57
CA GLU A 254 16.04 22.25 -18.58
C GLU A 254 16.61 22.13 -17.16
N CYS A 255 16.70 20.93 -16.66
CA CYS A 255 17.33 20.58 -15.38
C CYS A 255 17.91 19.17 -15.49
N PRO A 256 19.22 19.01 -15.73
CA PRO A 256 19.87 17.70 -15.74
C PRO A 256 19.61 16.93 -14.45
N ALA A 257 19.35 15.64 -14.57
CA ALA A 257 19.17 14.78 -13.39
C ALA A 257 20.52 14.58 -12.68
N GLU A 258 20.53 14.76 -11.37
CA GLU A 258 21.72 14.58 -10.54
C GLU A 258 22.13 13.10 -10.51
N PRO A 259 23.38 12.74 -10.87
CA PRO A 259 23.91 11.40 -10.63
C PRO A 259 24.03 11.14 -9.13
N LEU A 260 23.14 10.31 -8.59
CA LEU A 260 23.07 10.02 -7.15
C LEU A 260 23.70 8.66 -6.87
N ASP A 261 24.42 8.55 -5.76
CA ASP A 261 24.84 7.25 -5.23
C ASP A 261 23.61 6.33 -5.08
N ALA A 262 23.77 5.04 -5.34
CA ALA A 262 22.71 4.06 -5.22
C ALA A 262 22.06 4.04 -3.83
N GLU A 263 22.84 4.32 -2.79
CA GLU A 263 22.37 4.40 -1.40
C GLU A 263 21.97 5.82 -0.97
N HIS A 264 21.93 6.78 -1.89
CA HIS A 264 21.40 8.12 -1.58
C HIS A 264 19.93 8.03 -1.17
N PRO A 265 19.52 8.66 -0.03
CA PRO A 265 18.15 8.67 0.41
C PRO A 265 17.18 9.22 -0.65
N LEU A 266 16.10 8.49 -0.90
CA LEU A 266 15.06 8.86 -1.85
C LEU A 266 13.87 9.51 -1.15
N TYR A 267 13.35 8.82 -0.14
CA TYR A 267 12.23 9.33 0.64
C TYR A 267 12.18 8.75 2.05
N LEU A 268 11.46 9.45 2.90
CA LEU A 268 11.03 9.02 4.23
C LEU A 268 9.51 8.85 4.20
N LEU A 269 9.02 7.68 4.60
CA LEU A 269 7.59 7.47 4.71
C LEU A 269 7.22 7.02 6.12
N TYR A 270 6.34 7.79 6.77
CA TYR A 270 5.98 7.57 8.15
C TYR A 270 4.85 6.57 8.31
N THR A 271 5.10 5.54 9.09
CA THR A 271 4.11 4.54 9.49
C THR A 271 3.76 4.68 10.97
N SER A 272 2.56 4.20 11.36
CA SER A 272 2.17 4.16 12.77
C SER A 272 3.08 3.20 13.55
N GLY A 273 3.61 3.67 14.67
CA GLY A 273 4.38 2.84 15.59
C GLY A 273 3.50 2.27 16.70
N THR A 274 3.83 1.09 17.23
CA THR A 274 3.19 0.50 18.41
C THR A 274 3.37 1.37 19.67
N THR A 275 4.40 2.21 19.69
CA THR A 275 4.73 3.13 20.80
C THR A 275 4.11 4.52 20.67
N GLY A 276 3.22 4.75 19.67
CA GLY A 276 2.58 6.05 19.43
C GLY A 276 3.40 7.03 18.56
N LYS A 277 4.74 7.00 18.62
CA LYS A 277 5.59 7.85 17.77
C LYS A 277 5.69 7.27 16.36
N PRO A 278 5.41 8.05 15.30
CA PRO A 278 5.59 7.58 13.91
C PRO A 278 7.03 7.14 13.62
N LYS A 279 7.19 6.16 12.71
CA LYS A 279 8.48 5.66 12.24
C LYS A 279 8.74 6.18 10.84
N GLY A 280 9.81 6.93 10.63
CA GLY A 280 10.27 7.35 9.32
C GLY A 280 11.04 6.21 8.62
N ILE A 281 10.36 5.47 7.76
CA ILE A 281 10.97 4.40 6.97
C ILE A 281 11.81 5.01 5.85
N LEU A 282 13.11 4.74 5.87
CA LEU A 282 14.06 5.27 4.89
C LEU A 282 14.27 4.31 3.73
N HIS A 283 13.99 4.78 2.51
CA HIS A 283 14.34 4.09 1.26
C HIS A 283 15.41 4.85 0.49
N THR A 284 16.30 4.09 -0.19
CA THR A 284 17.40 4.61 -1.00
C THR A 284 17.14 4.42 -2.50
N THR A 285 17.78 5.22 -3.33
CA THR A 285 17.44 5.37 -4.74
C THR A 285 17.66 4.10 -5.57
N GLY A 286 18.81 3.44 -5.47
CA GLY A 286 19.19 2.36 -6.37
C GLY A 286 18.39 1.08 -6.17
N GLY A 287 18.42 0.53 -4.96
CA GLY A 287 17.72 -0.73 -4.65
C GLY A 287 16.21 -0.62 -4.80
N TYR A 288 15.63 0.50 -4.35
CA TYR A 288 14.20 0.75 -4.51
C TYR A 288 13.80 0.85 -6.00
N SER A 289 14.62 1.53 -6.84
CA SER A 289 14.37 1.59 -8.29
C SER A 289 14.32 0.21 -8.92
N VAL A 290 15.29 -0.65 -8.62
CA VAL A 290 15.37 -2.01 -9.18
C VAL A 290 14.17 -2.87 -8.73
N GLY A 291 13.85 -2.83 -7.44
CA GLY A 291 12.75 -3.60 -6.89
C GLY A 291 11.38 -3.21 -7.45
N THR A 292 11.08 -1.90 -7.47
CA THR A 292 9.78 -1.41 -7.99
C THR A 292 9.65 -1.57 -9.50
N TYR A 293 10.74 -1.44 -10.25
CA TYR A 293 10.76 -1.69 -11.68
C TYR A 293 10.32 -3.11 -12.02
N ILE A 294 10.99 -4.11 -11.45
CA ILE A 294 10.76 -5.50 -11.82
C ILE A 294 9.43 -6.04 -11.31
N THR A 295 9.05 -5.68 -10.08
CA THR A 295 7.78 -6.15 -9.50
C THR A 295 6.58 -5.55 -10.21
N THR A 296 6.65 -4.29 -10.66
CA THR A 296 5.61 -3.70 -11.52
C THR A 296 5.51 -4.47 -12.84
N LYS A 297 6.64 -4.77 -13.48
CA LYS A 297 6.68 -5.48 -14.76
C LYS A 297 6.11 -6.90 -14.67
N TRP A 298 6.52 -7.66 -13.67
CA TRP A 298 6.18 -9.07 -13.55
C TRP A 298 4.81 -9.33 -12.91
N VAL A 299 4.53 -8.67 -11.78
CA VAL A 299 3.27 -8.92 -11.04
C VAL A 299 2.06 -8.45 -11.82
N PHE A 300 2.16 -7.29 -12.47
CA PHE A 300 1.08 -6.78 -13.29
C PHE A 300 1.19 -7.20 -14.76
N ASP A 301 2.17 -8.02 -15.09
CA ASP A 301 2.44 -8.44 -16.49
C ASP A 301 2.36 -7.25 -17.45
N LEU A 302 2.91 -6.12 -17.03
CA LEU A 302 2.71 -4.82 -17.65
C LEU A 302 3.23 -4.77 -19.07
N LYS A 303 2.37 -4.41 -20.02
CA LYS A 303 2.69 -4.22 -21.45
C LYS A 303 2.79 -2.74 -21.80
N ASP A 304 3.48 -2.45 -22.90
CA ASP A 304 3.69 -1.06 -23.32
C ASP A 304 2.40 -0.29 -23.57
N ASN A 305 1.35 -0.97 -24.06
CA ASN A 305 0.07 -0.35 -24.35
C ASN A 305 -0.93 -0.34 -23.19
N ASP A 306 -0.55 -0.89 -22.03
CA ASP A 306 -1.45 -0.93 -20.89
C ASP A 306 -1.67 0.45 -20.30
N ILE A 307 -2.92 0.68 -19.89
CA ILE A 307 -3.31 1.76 -19.00
C ILE A 307 -3.50 1.15 -17.61
N PHE A 308 -2.63 1.53 -16.71
CA PHE A 308 -2.55 1.01 -15.34
C PHE A 308 -3.25 1.97 -14.38
N TRP A 309 -4.08 1.45 -13.51
CA TRP A 309 -4.71 2.23 -12.45
C TRP A 309 -4.58 1.57 -11.09
N CYS A 310 -3.81 2.18 -10.21
CA CYS A 310 -3.79 1.90 -8.78
C CYS A 310 -4.63 2.96 -8.06
N THR A 311 -5.59 2.53 -7.24
CA THR A 311 -6.51 3.43 -6.55
C THR A 311 -6.03 3.89 -5.18
N ALA A 312 -4.79 3.55 -4.80
CA ALA A 312 -4.20 4.01 -3.55
C ALA A 312 -3.96 5.52 -3.57
N ASP A 313 -3.81 6.10 -2.39
CA ASP A 313 -3.30 7.47 -2.24
C ASP A 313 -1.77 7.47 -2.22
N ILE A 314 -1.15 8.49 -2.84
CA ILE A 314 0.30 8.62 -2.89
C ILE A 314 0.90 8.92 -1.49
N GLY A 315 0.12 9.37 -0.54
CA GLY A 315 0.53 9.47 0.87
C GLY A 315 0.91 8.14 1.53
N TRP A 316 0.69 7.00 0.83
CA TRP A 316 1.07 5.65 1.25
C TRP A 316 2.13 5.06 0.31
N VAL A 317 2.85 4.03 0.80
CA VAL A 317 3.90 3.38 0.00
C VAL A 317 3.36 2.79 -1.31
N THR A 318 2.10 2.33 -1.33
CA THR A 318 1.46 1.80 -2.54
C THR A 318 1.41 2.86 -3.64
N GLY A 319 1.10 4.11 -3.28
CA GLY A 319 1.12 5.20 -4.23
C GLY A 319 2.52 5.55 -4.73
N HIS A 320 3.53 5.54 -3.85
CA HIS A 320 4.93 5.73 -4.25
C HIS A 320 5.37 4.65 -5.26
N SER A 321 5.22 3.39 -4.87
CA SER A 321 5.77 2.26 -5.64
C SER A 321 4.95 1.94 -6.89
N TYR A 322 3.60 2.08 -6.84
CA TYR A 322 2.71 1.56 -7.90
C TYR A 322 1.71 2.58 -8.46
N ILE A 323 1.87 3.87 -8.18
CA ILE A 323 1.27 4.96 -8.98
C ILE A 323 2.37 5.73 -9.69
N VAL A 324 3.42 6.12 -8.97
CA VAL A 324 4.48 7.01 -9.48
C VAL A 324 5.66 6.21 -10.01
N TYR A 325 6.49 5.65 -9.13
CA TYR A 325 7.82 5.19 -9.50
C TYR A 325 7.83 3.93 -10.36
N GLY A 326 7.17 2.86 -9.94
CA GLY A 326 7.16 1.60 -10.67
C GLY A 326 6.56 1.70 -12.09
N PRO A 327 5.33 2.22 -12.24
CA PRO A 327 4.72 2.38 -13.56
C PRO A 327 5.53 3.30 -14.48
N LEU A 328 5.96 4.48 -14.00
CA LEU A 328 6.71 5.43 -14.82
C LEU A 328 8.09 4.91 -15.23
N GLN A 329 8.80 4.17 -14.37
CA GLN A 329 10.04 3.49 -14.77
C GLN A 329 9.84 2.48 -15.90
N ASN A 330 8.68 1.85 -15.95
CA ASN A 330 8.31 0.90 -17.00
C ASN A 330 7.76 1.58 -18.27
N GLY A 331 7.64 2.89 -18.30
CA GLY A 331 7.08 3.62 -19.43
C GLY A 331 5.57 3.41 -19.60
N ALA A 332 4.86 3.07 -18.52
CA ALA A 332 3.42 2.86 -18.52
C ALA A 332 2.62 4.16 -18.60
N THR A 333 1.34 4.05 -18.95
CA THR A 333 0.35 5.11 -18.69
C THR A 333 -0.33 4.80 -17.37
N THR A 334 -0.21 5.70 -16.40
CA THR A 334 -0.88 5.56 -15.08
C THR A 334 -2.08 6.49 -14.96
N VAL A 335 -3.17 5.97 -14.41
CA VAL A 335 -4.36 6.78 -14.09
C VAL A 335 -4.26 7.24 -12.63
N MET A 336 -4.57 8.52 -12.40
CA MET A 336 -4.72 9.10 -11.08
C MET A 336 -6.12 9.69 -10.92
N TYR A 337 -6.75 9.48 -9.79
CA TYR A 337 -8.07 10.00 -9.49
C TYR A 337 -8.07 10.77 -8.18
N GLU A 338 -8.60 12.01 -8.21
CA GLU A 338 -8.91 12.79 -7.02
C GLU A 338 -10.40 12.62 -6.70
N GLY A 339 -10.73 12.14 -5.52
CA GLY A 339 -12.12 12.05 -5.09
C GLY A 339 -12.48 10.76 -4.35
N ALA A 340 -13.76 10.63 -4.02
CA ALA A 340 -14.29 9.43 -3.39
C ALA A 340 -14.69 8.36 -4.42
N PRO A 341 -14.54 7.07 -4.09
CA PRO A 341 -14.81 5.97 -5.05
C PRO A 341 -16.30 5.84 -5.42
N ASN A 342 -17.19 6.41 -4.62
CA ASN A 342 -18.64 6.28 -4.72
C ASN A 342 -19.35 7.63 -4.86
N PHE A 343 -18.66 8.65 -5.38
CA PHE A 343 -19.25 9.98 -5.59
C PHE A 343 -19.09 10.42 -7.07
N PRO A 344 -20.14 11.02 -7.69
CA PRO A 344 -21.48 11.26 -7.14
C PRO A 344 -22.34 9.99 -7.01
N GLU A 345 -21.95 8.88 -7.69
CA GLU A 345 -22.68 7.62 -7.71
C GLU A 345 -21.74 6.44 -7.40
N PRO A 346 -22.25 5.30 -6.89
CA PRO A 346 -21.44 4.11 -6.58
C PRO A 346 -20.69 3.49 -7.78
N ASP A 347 -21.02 3.88 -9.00
CA ASP A 347 -20.37 3.41 -10.22
C ASP A 347 -19.14 4.24 -10.65
N ARG A 348 -18.70 5.20 -9.84
CA ARG A 348 -17.64 6.15 -10.21
C ARG A 348 -16.38 5.45 -10.74
N PHE A 349 -15.91 4.41 -10.08
CA PHE A 349 -14.71 3.68 -10.51
C PHE A 349 -14.92 2.92 -11.82
N TRP A 350 -16.10 2.33 -12.01
CA TRP A 350 -16.43 1.58 -13.22
C TRP A 350 -16.53 2.50 -14.43
N ARG A 351 -17.05 3.70 -14.22
CA ARG A 351 -17.07 4.77 -15.22
C ARG A 351 -15.68 5.22 -15.63
N LEU A 352 -14.76 5.37 -14.67
CA LEU A 352 -13.35 5.71 -14.94
C LEU A 352 -12.65 4.61 -15.75
N ILE A 353 -12.88 3.34 -15.40
CA ILE A 353 -12.34 2.20 -16.14
C ILE A 353 -12.79 2.23 -17.61
N ASP A 354 -14.08 2.41 -17.84
CA ASP A 354 -14.64 2.47 -19.21
C ASP A 354 -14.15 3.71 -19.97
N ARG A 355 -14.12 4.87 -19.31
CA ARG A 355 -13.71 6.15 -19.91
C ARG A 355 -12.26 6.12 -20.38
N HIS A 356 -11.37 5.68 -19.49
CA HIS A 356 -9.93 5.69 -19.73
C HIS A 356 -9.39 4.38 -20.29
N LYS A 357 -10.25 3.38 -20.53
CA LYS A 357 -9.87 2.06 -21.09
C LYS A 357 -8.78 1.38 -20.24
N VAL A 358 -8.96 1.40 -18.94
CA VAL A 358 -8.03 0.79 -17.99
C VAL A 358 -7.87 -0.71 -18.28
N ASN A 359 -6.62 -1.18 -18.35
CA ASN A 359 -6.28 -2.59 -18.61
C ASN A 359 -5.95 -3.34 -17.31
N ILE A 360 -5.32 -2.65 -16.37
CA ILE A 360 -4.89 -3.21 -15.08
C ILE A 360 -5.48 -2.38 -13.96
N PHE A 361 -6.24 -3.01 -13.08
CA PHE A 361 -6.93 -2.35 -11.97
C PHE A 361 -6.45 -2.92 -10.64
N TYR A 362 -5.79 -2.10 -9.82
CA TYR A 362 -5.16 -2.47 -8.56
C TYR A 362 -5.77 -1.67 -7.41
N THR A 363 -6.47 -2.36 -6.49
CA THR A 363 -7.24 -1.70 -5.42
C THR A 363 -7.20 -2.47 -4.11
N ALA A 364 -7.76 -1.89 -3.05
CA ALA A 364 -7.79 -2.50 -1.72
C ALA A 364 -9.03 -3.39 -1.53
N PRO A 365 -8.93 -4.53 -0.80
CA PRO A 365 -10.07 -5.36 -0.43
C PRO A 365 -11.21 -4.60 0.28
N THR A 366 -10.88 -3.60 1.09
CA THR A 366 -11.87 -2.72 1.70
C THR A 366 -12.72 -1.97 0.67
N ALA A 367 -12.13 -1.50 -0.44
CA ALA A 367 -12.89 -0.87 -1.52
C ALA A 367 -13.81 -1.88 -2.21
N ILE A 368 -13.33 -3.10 -2.46
CA ILE A 368 -14.11 -4.19 -3.06
C ILE A 368 -15.33 -4.51 -2.19
N ARG A 369 -15.15 -4.70 -0.88
CA ARG A 369 -16.26 -4.94 0.06
C ARG A 369 -17.27 -3.79 0.10
N ALA A 370 -16.81 -2.54 0.00
CA ALA A 370 -17.69 -1.39 -0.11
C ALA A 370 -18.54 -1.43 -1.39
N PHE A 371 -17.96 -1.81 -2.52
CA PHE A 371 -18.70 -1.97 -3.79
C PHE A 371 -19.69 -3.14 -3.73
N MET A 372 -19.33 -4.26 -3.12
CA MET A 372 -20.28 -5.36 -2.87
C MET A 372 -21.50 -4.90 -2.08
N ARG A 373 -21.31 -4.02 -1.09
CA ARG A 373 -22.39 -3.45 -0.28
C ARG A 373 -23.34 -2.58 -1.09
N PHE A 374 -22.83 -1.86 -2.09
CA PHE A 374 -23.68 -1.01 -2.95
C PHE A 374 -24.54 -1.80 -3.92
N GLY A 375 -24.21 -3.06 -4.21
CA GLY A 375 -24.97 -3.95 -5.09
C GLY A 375 -24.35 -4.18 -6.46
N ASN A 376 -24.73 -5.29 -7.09
CA ASN A 376 -24.16 -5.75 -8.36
C ASN A 376 -24.67 -4.96 -9.57
N GLU A 377 -25.78 -4.24 -9.42
CA GLU A 377 -26.37 -3.40 -10.46
C GLU A 377 -25.45 -2.25 -10.89
N TRP A 378 -24.55 -1.80 -10.02
CA TRP A 378 -23.64 -0.71 -10.32
C TRP A 378 -22.54 -1.10 -11.32
N PRO A 379 -21.74 -2.14 -11.07
CA PRO A 379 -20.77 -2.59 -12.07
C PRO A 379 -21.45 -3.11 -13.34
N ALA A 380 -22.65 -3.71 -13.28
CA ALA A 380 -23.37 -4.22 -14.43
C ALA A 380 -23.76 -3.16 -15.47
N LYS A 381 -23.76 -1.86 -15.11
CA LYS A 381 -24.00 -0.74 -16.04
C LYS A 381 -22.81 -0.46 -16.95
N HIS A 382 -21.65 -1.05 -16.67
CA HIS A 382 -20.37 -0.74 -17.31
C HIS A 382 -19.78 -1.96 -18.00
N SER A 383 -19.18 -1.72 -19.15
CA SER A 383 -18.61 -2.79 -19.99
C SER A 383 -17.31 -3.35 -19.43
N MET A 384 -16.43 -2.49 -18.94
CA MET A 384 -15.08 -2.78 -18.41
C MET A 384 -14.25 -3.78 -19.24
N LYS A 385 -14.58 -3.96 -20.54
CA LYS A 385 -13.95 -4.94 -21.46
C LYS A 385 -12.47 -4.70 -21.69
N SER A 386 -11.97 -3.51 -21.35
CA SER A 386 -10.53 -3.20 -21.43
C SER A 386 -9.71 -3.88 -20.35
N LEU A 387 -10.33 -4.29 -19.24
CA LEU A 387 -9.63 -4.97 -18.15
C LEU A 387 -9.09 -6.33 -18.62
N ARG A 388 -7.82 -6.57 -18.31
CA ARG A 388 -7.15 -7.86 -18.55
C ARG A 388 -6.50 -8.45 -17.29
N LEU A 389 -6.30 -7.62 -16.24
CA LEU A 389 -5.71 -8.04 -14.99
C LEU A 389 -6.27 -7.21 -13.83
N LEU A 390 -6.54 -7.88 -12.73
CA LEU A 390 -6.96 -7.28 -11.46
C LEU A 390 -5.89 -7.52 -10.38
N GLY A 391 -5.83 -6.64 -9.40
CA GLY A 391 -4.92 -6.82 -8.27
C GLY A 391 -5.51 -6.30 -6.96
N THR A 392 -5.00 -6.84 -5.84
CA THR A 392 -5.39 -6.43 -4.48
C THR A 392 -4.18 -6.12 -3.62
N VAL A 393 -4.36 -5.16 -2.71
CA VAL A 393 -3.27 -4.62 -1.87
C VAL A 393 -3.75 -4.09 -0.52
N GLY A 394 -2.85 -4.12 0.44
CA GLY A 394 -2.96 -3.40 1.72
C GLY A 394 -3.50 -4.21 2.87
N GLU A 395 -4.28 -5.24 2.60
CA GLU A 395 -4.79 -6.21 3.57
C GLU A 395 -5.10 -7.54 2.89
N PRO A 396 -5.15 -8.67 3.62
CA PRO A 396 -5.63 -9.92 3.03
C PRO A 396 -7.07 -9.80 2.52
N ILE A 397 -7.33 -10.38 1.36
CA ILE A 397 -8.68 -10.45 0.80
C ILE A 397 -9.37 -11.75 1.21
N ASN A 398 -10.61 -11.67 1.68
CA ASN A 398 -11.40 -12.87 1.94
C ASN A 398 -11.89 -13.50 0.63
N PRO A 399 -12.06 -14.84 0.58
CA PRO A 399 -12.44 -15.57 -0.62
C PRO A 399 -13.71 -15.04 -1.31
N GLU A 400 -14.73 -14.64 -0.55
CA GLU A 400 -15.98 -14.12 -1.11
C GLU A 400 -15.80 -12.80 -1.85
N ALA A 401 -15.02 -11.87 -1.29
CA ALA A 401 -14.70 -10.61 -1.97
C ALA A 401 -13.82 -10.84 -3.21
N TRP A 402 -12.90 -11.82 -3.15
CA TRP A 402 -12.08 -12.22 -4.29
C TRP A 402 -12.94 -12.79 -5.43
N MET A 403 -13.90 -13.67 -5.11
CA MET A 403 -14.83 -14.24 -6.09
C MET A 403 -15.71 -13.16 -6.71
N TRP A 404 -16.29 -12.27 -5.88
CA TRP A 404 -17.07 -11.14 -6.38
C TRP A 404 -16.26 -10.26 -7.34
N TYR A 405 -15.01 -9.97 -7.00
CA TYR A 405 -14.11 -9.17 -7.81
C TYR A 405 -13.81 -9.84 -9.15
N ARG A 406 -13.59 -11.17 -9.13
CA ARG A 406 -13.40 -11.97 -10.33
C ARG A 406 -14.63 -11.97 -11.24
N GLU A 407 -15.81 -12.20 -10.67
CA GLU A 407 -17.04 -12.39 -11.43
C GLU A 407 -17.60 -11.08 -11.99
N HIS A 408 -17.74 -10.07 -11.12
CA HIS A 408 -18.44 -8.83 -11.47
C HIS A 408 -17.53 -7.77 -12.11
N ILE A 409 -16.24 -7.78 -11.82
CA ILE A 409 -15.29 -6.80 -12.36
C ILE A 409 -14.40 -7.45 -13.42
N GLY A 410 -13.87 -8.62 -13.13
CA GLY A 410 -12.98 -9.35 -14.03
C GLY A 410 -13.69 -10.22 -15.05
N HIS A 411 -15.03 -10.28 -15.04
CA HIS A 411 -15.88 -11.07 -15.97
C HIS A 411 -15.40 -12.52 -16.12
N ASN A 412 -14.85 -13.11 -15.07
CA ASN A 412 -14.27 -14.46 -15.00
C ASN A 412 -13.03 -14.73 -15.87
N HIS A 413 -12.50 -13.75 -16.58
CA HIS A 413 -11.33 -13.93 -17.44
C HIS A 413 -10.05 -13.26 -16.93
N CYS A 414 -10.17 -12.18 -16.14
CA CYS A 414 -8.99 -11.51 -15.58
C CYS A 414 -8.37 -12.36 -14.47
N PRO A 415 -7.07 -12.68 -14.52
CA PRO A 415 -6.35 -13.16 -13.35
C PRO A 415 -6.33 -12.08 -12.26
N ILE A 416 -6.32 -12.52 -11.00
CA ILE A 416 -6.21 -11.63 -9.84
C ILE A 416 -4.86 -11.84 -9.18
N VAL A 417 -4.08 -10.78 -9.04
CA VAL A 417 -2.83 -10.80 -8.28
C VAL A 417 -3.10 -10.23 -6.88
N ASP A 418 -3.13 -11.10 -5.90
CA ASP A 418 -3.21 -10.73 -4.48
C ASP A 418 -1.80 -10.54 -3.95
N THR A 419 -1.48 -9.33 -3.49
CA THR A 419 -0.10 -8.95 -3.20
C THR A 419 0.13 -8.75 -1.71
N TRP A 420 1.17 -9.38 -1.17
CA TRP A 420 1.67 -9.08 0.15
C TRP A 420 3.00 -8.34 0.09
N TRP A 421 3.05 -7.23 0.79
CA TRP A 421 4.24 -6.39 0.99
C TRP A 421 3.96 -5.30 2.02
N GLN A 422 4.98 -4.53 2.38
CA GLN A 422 4.92 -3.54 3.44
C GLN A 422 5.59 -2.23 3.00
N THR A 423 5.39 -1.14 3.75
CA THR A 423 6.17 0.09 3.58
C THR A 423 7.66 -0.20 3.71
N GLU A 424 8.01 -1.04 4.66
CA GLU A 424 9.35 -1.51 4.96
C GLU A 424 9.99 -2.32 3.83
N THR A 425 9.20 -3.08 3.08
CA THR A 425 9.74 -3.87 1.97
C THR A 425 9.94 -3.06 0.69
N GLY A 426 9.20 -1.95 0.52
CA GLY A 426 9.30 -1.03 -0.62
C GLY A 426 8.80 -1.58 -1.95
N MET A 427 8.68 -2.89 -2.08
CA MET A 427 8.22 -3.62 -3.28
C MET A 427 7.33 -4.80 -2.89
N ILE A 428 6.58 -5.35 -3.84
CA ILE A 428 5.82 -6.59 -3.67
C ILE A 428 6.78 -7.75 -3.44
N MET A 429 6.47 -8.60 -2.43
CA MET A 429 7.30 -9.72 -2.01
C MET A 429 6.67 -11.07 -2.34
N ILE A 430 5.37 -11.21 -2.09
CA ILE A 430 4.61 -12.44 -2.32
C ILE A 430 3.39 -12.08 -3.17
N ALA A 431 3.28 -12.69 -4.33
CA ALA A 431 2.15 -12.51 -5.24
C ALA A 431 2.17 -13.57 -6.34
N PRO A 432 1.03 -13.93 -6.95
CA PRO A 432 1.04 -14.74 -8.15
C PRO A 432 1.69 -13.96 -9.31
N LEU A 433 2.47 -14.66 -10.13
CA LEU A 433 2.83 -14.18 -11.46
C LEU A 433 1.75 -14.65 -12.44
N PRO A 434 0.95 -13.74 -13.03
CA PRO A 434 -0.34 -14.09 -13.60
C PRO A 434 -0.28 -15.06 -14.79
N GLY A 435 0.87 -15.12 -15.49
CA GLY A 435 1.10 -16.08 -16.58
C GLY A 435 1.67 -17.44 -16.13
N ALA A 436 2.03 -17.57 -14.85
CA ALA A 436 2.72 -18.74 -14.32
C ALA A 436 1.97 -19.42 -13.17
N THR A 437 1.56 -18.63 -12.17
CA THR A 437 1.05 -19.16 -10.90
C THR A 437 -0.47 -19.31 -10.93
N PRO A 438 -1.04 -20.50 -10.77
CA PRO A 438 -2.46 -20.68 -10.52
C PRO A 438 -2.89 -19.90 -9.27
N THR A 439 -4.03 -19.23 -9.31
CA THR A 439 -4.51 -18.41 -8.21
C THR A 439 -5.55 -19.14 -7.38
N THR A 440 -5.57 -18.84 -6.09
CA THR A 440 -6.54 -19.37 -5.12
C THR A 440 -7.12 -18.20 -4.33
N PRO A 441 -8.46 -18.09 -4.20
CA PRO A 441 -9.10 -16.99 -3.49
C PRO A 441 -8.56 -16.77 -2.08
N GLY A 442 -8.01 -15.58 -1.80
CA GLY A 442 -7.46 -15.22 -0.50
C GLY A 442 -6.02 -15.63 -0.24
N SER A 443 -5.34 -16.26 -1.21
CA SER A 443 -3.93 -16.60 -1.10
C SER A 443 -3.04 -15.63 -1.87
N ALA A 444 -1.98 -15.12 -1.22
CA ALA A 444 -0.92 -14.37 -1.90
C ALA A 444 0.00 -15.27 -2.74
N THR A 445 -0.21 -16.57 -2.72
CA THR A 445 0.48 -17.62 -3.46
C THR A 445 1.97 -17.76 -3.13
N ARG A 446 2.89 -17.40 -4.02
CA ARG A 446 4.32 -17.72 -3.89
C ARG A 446 5.18 -16.45 -3.76
N PRO A 447 6.32 -16.53 -3.06
CA PRO A 447 7.32 -15.45 -3.07
C PRO A 447 7.78 -15.17 -4.50
N LEU A 448 8.05 -13.91 -4.81
CA LEU A 448 8.63 -13.56 -6.11
C LEU A 448 10.07 -14.09 -6.23
N PRO A 449 10.56 -14.39 -7.44
CA PRO A 449 11.98 -14.69 -7.65
C PRO A 449 12.88 -13.60 -7.04
N GLY A 450 13.86 -14.01 -6.24
CA GLY A 450 14.73 -13.11 -5.46
C GLY A 450 14.22 -12.77 -4.05
N VAL A 451 13.06 -13.29 -3.65
CA VAL A 451 12.49 -13.13 -2.31
C VAL A 451 12.53 -14.45 -1.56
N SER A 452 13.26 -14.50 -0.45
CA SER A 452 13.38 -15.69 0.40
C SER A 452 12.43 -15.57 1.62
N ALA A 453 11.14 -15.88 1.41
CA ALA A 453 10.14 -15.88 2.46
C ALA A 453 9.94 -17.27 3.07
N ASP A 454 9.64 -17.31 4.39
CA ASP A 454 9.27 -18.55 5.08
C ASP A 454 8.26 -18.29 6.20
N VAL A 455 7.67 -19.39 6.71
CA VAL A 455 6.82 -19.38 7.90
C VAL A 455 7.53 -20.16 8.98
N VAL A 456 7.80 -19.52 10.11
CA VAL A 456 8.60 -20.10 11.20
C VAL A 456 7.89 -20.05 12.55
N THR A 457 8.34 -20.88 13.47
CA THR A 457 7.93 -20.84 14.88
C THR A 457 8.51 -19.59 15.58
N ARG A 458 8.21 -19.40 16.84
CA ARG A 458 8.80 -18.32 17.65
C ARG A 458 10.31 -18.50 17.86
N GLU A 459 10.77 -19.72 17.81
CA GLU A 459 12.18 -20.11 17.97
C GLU A 459 12.96 -19.98 16.64
N GLY A 460 12.27 -19.75 15.52
CA GLY A 460 12.87 -19.58 14.19
C GLY A 460 12.91 -20.87 13.38
N ASP A 461 12.33 -21.97 13.88
CA ASP A 461 12.27 -23.24 13.16
C ASP A 461 11.18 -23.22 12.07
N PRO A 462 11.41 -23.82 10.89
CA PRO A 462 10.39 -23.91 9.84
C PRO A 462 9.12 -24.62 10.33
N VAL A 463 7.96 -24.03 10.04
CA VAL A 463 6.66 -24.63 10.34
C VAL A 463 6.33 -25.69 9.26
N PRO A 464 5.83 -26.88 9.63
CA PRO A 464 5.36 -27.87 8.66
C PRO A 464 4.28 -27.31 7.74
N LEU A 465 4.19 -27.84 6.51
CA LEU A 465 3.14 -27.46 5.56
C LEU A 465 1.75 -27.65 6.17
N GLY A 466 0.90 -26.65 6.00
CA GLY A 466 -0.42 -26.58 6.62
C GLY A 466 -0.46 -25.87 7.97
N GLY A 467 0.67 -25.71 8.65
CA GLY A 467 0.77 -25.00 9.91
C GLY A 467 0.92 -23.49 9.72
N GLY A 468 0.46 -22.72 10.70
CA GLY A 468 0.64 -21.26 10.77
C GLY A 468 1.77 -20.86 11.71
N GLY A 469 2.38 -19.73 11.44
CA GLY A 469 3.50 -19.17 12.21
C GLY A 469 3.79 -17.73 11.84
N PHE A 470 5.02 -17.33 12.11
CA PHE A 470 5.52 -15.98 11.80
C PHE A 470 6.05 -15.92 10.38
N LEU A 471 5.58 -14.95 9.61
CA LEU A 471 6.13 -14.66 8.29
C LEU A 471 7.46 -13.94 8.45
N VAL A 472 8.50 -14.48 7.81
CA VAL A 472 9.86 -13.92 7.83
C VAL A 472 10.45 -13.84 6.44
N LEU A 473 11.42 -12.95 6.26
CA LEU A 473 12.28 -12.89 5.08
C LEU A 473 13.72 -13.21 5.50
N LYS A 474 14.30 -14.24 4.87
CA LYS A 474 15.59 -14.82 5.29
C LYS A 474 16.82 -14.17 4.66
N ARG A 475 16.62 -13.36 3.63
CA ARG A 475 17.69 -12.65 2.90
C ARG A 475 17.29 -11.22 2.61
N PRO A 476 18.24 -10.29 2.50
CA PRO A 476 17.96 -8.93 2.06
C PRO A 476 17.49 -8.89 0.60
N TRP A 477 16.73 -7.88 0.26
CA TRP A 477 16.24 -7.60 -1.09
C TRP A 477 16.52 -6.13 -1.44
N PRO A 478 16.61 -5.75 -2.73
CA PRO A 478 17.10 -4.42 -3.11
C PRO A 478 16.30 -3.26 -2.53
N ALA A 479 14.97 -3.34 -2.53
CA ALA A 479 14.07 -2.30 -2.02
C ALA A 479 13.85 -2.36 -0.50
N MET A 480 14.63 -3.13 0.25
CA MET A 480 14.56 -3.19 1.71
C MET A 480 14.77 -1.80 2.32
N LEU A 481 13.98 -1.46 3.35
CA LEU A 481 14.26 -0.25 4.14
C LEU A 481 15.71 -0.28 4.63
N ARG A 482 16.35 0.88 4.68
CA ARG A 482 17.73 0.94 5.17
C ARG A 482 17.79 1.12 6.68
N THR A 483 16.82 1.83 7.23
CA THR A 483 16.72 2.08 8.68
C THR A 483 15.39 2.75 9.01
N ILE A 484 15.11 2.95 10.28
CA ILE A 484 14.19 3.98 10.78
C ILE A 484 15.01 5.26 10.92
N TYR A 485 14.58 6.33 10.26
CA TYR A 485 15.30 7.60 10.22
C TYR A 485 15.55 8.15 11.64
N GLY A 486 16.79 8.46 11.94
CA GLY A 486 17.20 8.96 13.25
C GLY A 486 17.15 7.93 14.39
N ASP A 487 16.75 6.68 14.13
CA ASP A 487 16.59 5.66 15.18
C ASP A 487 17.01 4.25 14.70
N PRO A 488 18.31 4.04 14.42
CA PRO A 488 18.81 2.75 13.96
C PRO A 488 18.64 1.63 14.99
N LYS A 489 18.64 1.96 16.28
CA LYS A 489 18.41 0.98 17.35
C LYS A 489 16.98 0.40 17.28
N ARG A 490 15.99 1.26 17.06
CA ARG A 490 14.59 0.83 16.88
C ARG A 490 14.41 -0.04 15.64
N PHE A 491 15.15 0.23 14.55
CA PHE A 491 15.17 -0.63 13.36
C PHE A 491 15.64 -2.04 13.70
N GLU A 492 16.76 -2.18 14.40
CA GLU A 492 17.30 -3.46 14.84
C GLU A 492 16.32 -4.18 15.78
N ASP A 493 15.87 -3.49 16.84
CA ASP A 493 15.00 -4.05 17.87
C ASP A 493 13.65 -4.53 17.31
N GLN A 494 13.09 -3.81 16.35
CA GLN A 494 11.76 -4.08 15.85
C GLN A 494 11.72 -5.18 14.78
N TYR A 495 12.73 -5.25 13.92
CA TYR A 495 12.68 -6.10 12.74
C TYR A 495 13.68 -7.27 12.76
N TRP A 496 14.69 -7.24 13.63
CA TRP A 496 15.79 -8.20 13.55
C TRP A 496 16.14 -8.90 14.87
N SER A 497 15.74 -8.33 15.99
CA SER A 497 16.08 -8.88 17.33
C SER A 497 15.20 -10.06 17.74
N GLN A 498 13.96 -10.14 17.20
CA GLN A 498 13.02 -11.19 17.59
C GLN A 498 13.38 -12.56 17.00
N LEU A 499 13.90 -12.58 15.78
CA LEU A 499 14.36 -13.76 15.06
C LEU A 499 15.72 -13.46 14.43
N PRO A 500 16.83 -13.78 15.12
CA PRO A 500 18.17 -13.42 14.67
C PRO A 500 18.47 -13.90 13.23
N GLY A 501 18.96 -13.00 12.40
CA GLY A 501 19.30 -13.28 11.00
C GLY A 501 18.12 -13.31 10.03
N MET A 502 16.89 -13.06 10.50
CA MET A 502 15.68 -13.01 9.67
C MET A 502 14.93 -11.71 9.90
N TYR A 503 14.44 -11.10 8.81
CA TYR A 503 13.55 -9.95 8.91
C TYR A 503 12.18 -10.40 9.42
N PHE A 504 11.78 -9.87 10.56
CA PHE A 504 10.50 -10.14 11.20
C PHE A 504 9.44 -9.18 10.67
N THR A 505 8.48 -9.71 9.92
CA THR A 505 7.45 -8.88 9.26
C THR A 505 6.38 -8.34 10.20
N GLY A 506 6.18 -9.00 11.35
CA GLY A 506 5.07 -8.74 12.26
C GLY A 506 3.72 -9.26 11.74
N ASP A 507 3.72 -10.06 10.65
CA ASP A 507 2.55 -10.71 10.10
C ASP A 507 2.58 -12.21 10.38
N GLY A 508 1.41 -12.79 10.64
CA GLY A 508 1.20 -14.24 10.68
C GLY A 508 0.90 -14.78 9.29
N ALA A 509 1.39 -15.96 8.99
CA ALA A 509 1.07 -16.67 7.76
C ALA A 509 1.04 -18.18 7.96
N ARG A 510 0.40 -18.88 7.03
CA ARG A 510 0.56 -20.34 6.85
C ARG A 510 1.03 -20.64 5.44
N LYS A 511 1.72 -21.76 5.28
CA LYS A 511 2.13 -22.27 3.98
C LYS A 511 1.40 -23.60 3.74
N ASP A 512 0.55 -23.64 2.72
CA ASP A 512 -0.22 -24.85 2.42
C ASP A 512 0.63 -25.96 1.75
N LYS A 513 0.01 -27.10 1.47
CA LYS A 513 0.66 -28.25 0.82
C LYS A 513 1.24 -27.97 -0.57
N ASN A 514 0.77 -26.92 -1.24
CA ASN A 514 1.25 -26.48 -2.56
C ASN A 514 2.38 -25.44 -2.42
N GLY A 515 2.76 -25.08 -1.19
CA GLY A 515 3.74 -24.03 -0.90
C GLY A 515 3.17 -22.62 -1.05
N TYR A 516 1.85 -22.46 -1.06
CA TYR A 516 1.19 -21.15 -1.16
C TYR A 516 1.08 -20.49 0.21
N PHE A 517 1.41 -19.21 0.25
CA PHE A 517 1.34 -18.37 1.44
C PHE A 517 -0.05 -17.75 1.60
N TRP A 518 -0.59 -17.93 2.79
CA TRP A 518 -1.86 -17.36 3.24
C TRP A 518 -1.56 -16.39 4.36
N ILE A 519 -1.79 -15.14 4.13
CA ILE A 519 -1.52 -14.09 5.13
C ILE A 519 -2.68 -14.07 6.13
N MET A 520 -2.36 -14.26 7.39
CA MET A 520 -3.34 -14.40 8.48
C MET A 520 -3.56 -13.08 9.26
N GLY A 521 -2.93 -12.00 8.80
CA GLY A 521 -3.00 -10.67 9.42
C GLY A 521 -1.84 -10.40 10.38
N ARG A 522 -1.95 -9.31 11.12
CA ARG A 522 -0.93 -8.88 12.09
C ARG A 522 -0.88 -9.83 13.27
N ILE A 523 0.33 -10.14 13.75
CA ILE A 523 0.51 -10.98 14.92
C ILE A 523 -0.15 -10.37 16.16
N ASP A 524 -0.15 -9.05 16.27
CA ASP A 524 -0.79 -8.29 17.35
C ASP A 524 -2.34 -8.40 17.34
N ASP A 525 -2.92 -8.87 16.24
CA ASP A 525 -4.36 -9.07 16.05
C ASP A 525 -4.78 -10.53 16.21
N VAL A 526 -3.87 -11.47 16.44
CA VAL A 526 -4.17 -12.88 16.76
C VAL A 526 -4.81 -12.95 18.14
N ILE A 527 -5.93 -13.69 18.23
CA ILE A 527 -6.69 -13.87 19.47
C ILE A 527 -6.29 -15.19 20.12
N ASN A 528 -6.03 -15.18 21.43
CA ASN A 528 -5.74 -16.38 22.20
C ASN A 528 -6.98 -16.82 22.99
N VAL A 529 -7.76 -17.73 22.41
CA VAL A 529 -8.96 -18.29 23.03
C VAL A 529 -8.63 -19.65 23.66
N SER A 530 -8.66 -19.76 24.95
CA SER A 530 -8.43 -21.03 25.71
C SER A 530 -7.12 -21.74 25.29
N GLY A 531 -6.06 -20.97 25.02
CA GLY A 531 -4.75 -21.51 24.61
C GLY A 531 -4.57 -21.70 23.10
N HIS A 532 -5.62 -21.53 22.31
CA HIS A 532 -5.56 -21.58 20.85
C HIS A 532 -5.40 -20.18 20.24
N ARG A 533 -4.51 -20.05 19.26
CA ARG A 533 -4.26 -18.80 18.57
C ARG A 533 -5.04 -18.75 17.26
N LEU A 534 -6.11 -17.95 17.23
CA LEU A 534 -6.98 -17.78 16.09
C LEU A 534 -6.66 -16.48 15.35
N SER A 535 -6.65 -16.53 14.02
CA SER A 535 -6.60 -15.35 13.18
C SER A 535 -7.93 -14.61 13.21
N THR A 536 -7.91 -13.30 13.50
CA THR A 536 -9.09 -12.44 13.35
C THR A 536 -9.64 -12.48 11.94
N MET A 537 -8.75 -12.58 10.94
CA MET A 537 -9.11 -12.63 9.52
C MET A 537 -9.96 -13.85 9.14
N GLU A 538 -9.71 -15.02 9.74
CA GLU A 538 -10.50 -16.20 9.47
C GLU A 538 -11.93 -16.07 10.01
N VAL A 539 -12.09 -15.49 11.20
CA VAL A 539 -13.41 -15.21 11.79
C VAL A 539 -14.15 -14.14 10.98
N GLU A 540 -13.43 -13.07 10.57
CA GLU A 540 -13.98 -12.03 9.69
C GLU A 540 -14.42 -12.62 8.34
N SER A 541 -13.62 -13.48 7.73
CA SER A 541 -13.95 -14.16 6.48
C SER A 541 -15.21 -15.03 6.61
N ALA A 542 -15.32 -15.80 7.67
CA ALA A 542 -16.49 -16.61 7.93
C ALA A 542 -17.76 -15.75 8.11
N LEU A 543 -17.66 -14.62 8.82
CA LEU A 543 -18.76 -13.69 8.97
C LEU A 543 -19.18 -13.06 7.63
N VAL A 544 -18.22 -12.62 6.81
CA VAL A 544 -18.49 -12.00 5.51
C VAL A 544 -19.06 -13.00 4.49
N ALA A 545 -18.77 -14.29 4.63
CA ALA A 545 -19.39 -15.35 3.82
C ALA A 545 -20.90 -15.51 4.07
N HIS A 546 -21.41 -14.98 5.18
CA HIS A 546 -22.86 -15.01 5.45
C HIS A 546 -23.63 -14.04 4.52
N PRO A 547 -24.74 -14.48 3.89
CA PRO A 547 -25.46 -13.67 2.88
C PRO A 547 -25.88 -12.28 3.33
N LYS A 548 -26.15 -12.08 4.61
CA LYS A 548 -26.62 -10.82 5.19
C LYS A 548 -25.50 -9.86 5.61
N VAL A 549 -24.23 -10.33 5.65
CA VAL A 549 -23.10 -9.54 6.14
C VAL A 549 -22.38 -8.85 4.98
N ALA A 550 -22.14 -7.56 5.13
CA ALA A 550 -21.37 -6.76 4.17
C ALA A 550 -19.89 -6.67 4.57
N GLU A 551 -19.62 -6.45 5.85
CA GLU A 551 -18.28 -6.26 6.39
C GLU A 551 -18.24 -6.69 7.86
N ALA A 552 -17.08 -7.19 8.29
CA ALA A 552 -16.85 -7.53 9.68
C ALA A 552 -15.43 -7.14 10.11
N ALA A 553 -15.28 -6.77 11.36
CA ALA A 553 -14.00 -6.61 12.03
C ALA A 553 -14.02 -7.34 13.36
N VAL A 554 -12.96 -8.08 13.65
CA VAL A 554 -12.86 -8.93 14.84
C VAL A 554 -11.68 -8.48 15.68
N VAL A 555 -11.89 -8.41 16.99
CA VAL A 555 -10.86 -8.05 17.96
C VAL A 555 -10.93 -8.95 19.19
N ALA A 556 -9.81 -9.04 19.91
CA ALA A 556 -9.76 -9.67 21.21
C ALA A 556 -10.39 -8.75 22.29
N ARG A 557 -11.14 -9.33 23.20
CA ARG A 557 -11.55 -8.75 24.47
C ARG A 557 -11.02 -9.63 25.62
N LEU A 558 -10.59 -9.04 26.72
CA LEU A 558 -10.20 -9.81 27.90
C LEU A 558 -11.40 -10.61 28.43
N ASP A 559 -11.15 -11.85 28.83
CA ASP A 559 -12.13 -12.77 29.39
C ASP A 559 -11.48 -13.59 30.51
N ASP A 560 -12.13 -13.60 31.69
CA ASP A 560 -11.57 -14.21 32.90
C ASP A 560 -11.45 -15.74 32.80
N LEU A 561 -12.26 -16.39 31.96
CA LEU A 561 -12.27 -17.86 31.82
C LEU A 561 -11.40 -18.33 30.63
N LYS A 562 -11.46 -17.62 29.51
CA LYS A 562 -10.83 -18.00 28.25
C LYS A 562 -9.48 -17.31 28.00
N GLY A 563 -9.12 -16.35 28.86
CA GLY A 563 -8.01 -15.41 28.64
C GLY A 563 -8.41 -14.29 27.68
N GLN A 564 -8.86 -14.64 26.49
CA GLN A 564 -9.44 -13.71 25.51
C GLN A 564 -10.73 -14.27 24.93
N ALA A 565 -11.69 -13.39 24.68
CA ALA A 565 -12.94 -13.65 23.98
C ALA A 565 -12.96 -12.94 22.64
N ILE A 566 -13.74 -13.45 21.71
CA ILE A 566 -13.89 -12.93 20.34
C ILE A 566 -15.03 -11.91 20.32
N ALA A 567 -14.70 -10.65 20.06
CA ALA A 567 -15.69 -9.59 19.83
C ALA A 567 -15.69 -9.22 18.33
N ALA A 568 -16.86 -9.33 17.71
CA ALA A 568 -17.07 -9.05 16.29
C ALA A 568 -17.95 -7.80 16.10
N PHE A 569 -17.49 -6.90 15.24
CA PHE A 569 -18.25 -5.73 14.78
C PHE A 569 -18.71 -6.00 13.35
N VAL A 570 -20.01 -5.97 13.10
CA VAL A 570 -20.61 -6.43 11.84
C VAL A 570 -21.45 -5.34 11.20
N THR A 571 -21.21 -5.09 9.93
CA THR A 571 -22.05 -4.23 9.08
C THR A 571 -22.91 -5.11 8.16
N LEU A 572 -24.19 -4.88 8.14
CA LEU A 572 -25.14 -5.65 7.33
C LEU A 572 -25.26 -5.08 5.91
N LYS A 573 -25.62 -5.95 4.95
CA LYS A 573 -26.01 -5.52 3.60
C LYS A 573 -27.32 -4.73 3.62
N ALA A 574 -27.54 -3.92 2.60
CA ALA A 574 -28.78 -3.17 2.44
C ALA A 574 -30.01 -4.10 2.50
N GLY A 575 -31.08 -3.64 3.16
CA GLY A 575 -32.33 -4.41 3.34
C GLY A 575 -32.35 -5.36 4.56
N HIS A 576 -31.24 -5.42 5.33
CA HIS A 576 -31.20 -6.20 6.57
C HIS A 576 -31.05 -5.29 7.79
N ALA A 577 -31.72 -5.65 8.88
CA ALA A 577 -31.68 -4.90 10.13
C ALA A 577 -31.05 -5.71 11.27
N PRO A 578 -30.44 -5.05 12.25
CA PRO A 578 -29.95 -5.69 13.47
C PRO A 578 -31.11 -6.39 14.23
N ALA A 579 -30.88 -7.63 14.66
CA ALA A 579 -31.82 -8.39 15.49
C ALA A 579 -31.04 -9.36 16.39
N PRO A 580 -31.55 -9.66 17.61
CA PRO A 580 -30.94 -10.65 18.50
C PRO A 580 -30.81 -12.03 17.86
N GLU A 581 -31.82 -12.46 17.11
CA GLU A 581 -31.84 -13.74 16.41
C GLU A 581 -30.72 -13.82 15.35
N LEU A 582 -30.44 -12.71 14.68
CA LEU A 582 -29.37 -12.63 13.70
C LEU A 582 -27.99 -12.73 14.36
N LYS A 583 -27.81 -12.22 15.59
CA LYS A 583 -26.56 -12.42 16.34
C LYS A 583 -26.27 -13.91 16.55
N GLU A 584 -27.29 -14.68 17.01
CA GLU A 584 -27.10 -16.12 17.23
C GLU A 584 -26.98 -16.88 15.91
N GLU A 585 -27.71 -16.50 14.86
CA GLU A 585 -27.53 -17.05 13.50
C GLU A 585 -26.07 -16.90 13.03
N LEU A 586 -25.49 -15.73 13.16
CA LEU A 586 -24.08 -15.45 12.78
C LEU A 586 -23.09 -16.21 13.65
N ARG A 587 -23.33 -16.32 14.96
CA ARG A 587 -22.48 -17.10 15.87
C ARG A 587 -22.47 -18.59 15.50
N LEU A 588 -23.63 -19.15 15.21
CA LEU A 588 -23.76 -20.55 14.78
C LEU A 588 -23.18 -20.75 13.37
N TRP A 589 -23.34 -19.78 12.50
CA TRP A 589 -22.73 -19.80 11.16
C TRP A 589 -21.21 -19.90 11.25
N VAL A 590 -20.55 -19.02 12.02
CA VAL A 590 -19.10 -19.08 12.21
C VAL A 590 -18.66 -20.41 12.81
N ALA A 591 -19.40 -20.92 13.80
CA ALA A 591 -19.09 -22.22 14.40
C ALA A 591 -19.20 -23.38 13.40
N LYS A 592 -20.13 -23.31 12.45
CA LYS A 592 -20.29 -24.29 11.36
C LYS A 592 -19.17 -24.18 10.34
N GLU A 593 -18.79 -22.96 9.92
CA GLU A 593 -17.81 -22.71 8.87
C GLU A 593 -16.36 -23.02 9.31
N ILE A 594 -15.99 -22.58 10.52
CA ILE A 594 -14.60 -22.61 10.99
C ILE A 594 -14.42 -23.23 12.38
N GLY A 595 -15.47 -23.83 12.93
CA GLY A 595 -15.42 -24.55 14.20
C GLY A 595 -15.88 -23.75 15.41
N SER A 596 -16.32 -24.47 16.46
CA SER A 596 -16.90 -23.90 17.66
C SER A 596 -15.95 -23.01 18.47
N LEU A 597 -14.66 -23.23 18.37
CA LEU A 597 -13.62 -22.44 19.04
C LEU A 597 -13.59 -20.99 18.53
N ALA A 598 -13.89 -20.80 17.26
CA ALA A 598 -13.91 -19.49 16.61
C ALA A 598 -15.27 -18.77 16.72
N LYS A 599 -16.25 -19.37 17.41
CA LYS A 599 -17.58 -18.78 17.62
C LYS A 599 -17.43 -17.45 18.36
N PRO A 600 -17.89 -16.30 17.80
CA PRO A 600 -17.82 -15.02 18.48
C PRO A 600 -18.58 -15.03 19.80
N ASP A 601 -17.99 -14.49 20.84
CA ASP A 601 -18.62 -14.35 22.16
C ASP A 601 -19.58 -13.16 22.17
N ASP A 602 -19.22 -12.09 21.46
CA ASP A 602 -20.02 -10.89 21.30
C ASP A 602 -20.09 -10.47 19.82
N ILE A 603 -21.29 -10.08 19.36
CA ILE A 603 -21.49 -9.48 18.04
C ILE A 603 -22.20 -8.14 18.21
N ARG A 604 -21.56 -7.08 17.71
CA ARG A 604 -22.10 -5.72 17.72
C ARG A 604 -22.38 -5.28 16.28
N PHE A 605 -23.62 -4.94 16.00
CA PHE A 605 -23.98 -4.38 14.70
C PHE A 605 -23.63 -2.90 14.66
N THR A 606 -23.07 -2.47 13.50
CA THR A 606 -22.71 -1.08 13.26
C THR A 606 -23.03 -0.68 11.83
N GLU A 607 -23.34 0.58 11.60
CA GLU A 607 -23.55 1.13 10.26
C GLU A 607 -22.24 1.20 9.45
N SER A 608 -21.11 1.42 10.12
CA SER A 608 -19.79 1.48 9.52
C SER A 608 -18.71 1.12 10.54
N LEU A 609 -17.59 0.57 10.05
CA LEU A 609 -16.41 0.29 10.87
C LEU A 609 -15.49 1.53 10.92
N PRO A 610 -14.78 1.77 12.04
CA PRO A 610 -13.80 2.85 12.12
C PRO A 610 -12.63 2.53 11.18
N LYS A 611 -12.43 3.39 10.19
CA LYS A 611 -11.41 3.23 9.16
C LYS A 611 -10.50 4.43 9.10
N THR A 612 -9.26 4.20 8.74
CA THR A 612 -8.41 5.28 8.25
C THR A 612 -8.98 5.80 6.93
N ARG A 613 -8.57 6.98 6.53
CA ARG A 613 -8.94 7.55 5.22
C ARG A 613 -8.45 6.73 4.02
N SER A 614 -7.49 5.82 4.24
CA SER A 614 -7.08 4.81 3.25
C SER A 614 -8.00 3.58 3.22
N GLY A 615 -9.03 3.53 4.06
CA GLY A 615 -9.96 2.43 4.18
C GLY A 615 -9.53 1.30 5.12
N LYS A 616 -8.35 1.37 5.73
CA LYS A 616 -7.87 0.35 6.67
C LYS A 616 -8.65 0.42 7.99
N ILE A 617 -9.18 -0.73 8.44
CA ILE A 617 -9.90 -0.84 9.72
C ILE A 617 -8.97 -0.55 10.89
N MET A 618 -9.39 0.34 11.78
CA MET A 618 -8.64 0.73 12.97
C MET A 618 -8.97 -0.19 14.16
N ARG A 619 -8.48 -1.44 14.10
CA ARG A 619 -8.77 -2.48 15.13
C ARG A 619 -8.37 -2.05 16.54
N ARG A 620 -7.38 -1.20 16.68
CA ARG A 620 -7.00 -0.65 17.99
C ARG A 620 -8.18 0.06 18.66
N LEU A 621 -8.91 0.89 17.93
CA LEU A 621 -10.09 1.59 18.46
C LEU A 621 -11.21 0.60 18.82
N LEU A 622 -11.42 -0.42 17.99
CA LEU A 622 -12.40 -1.48 18.27
C LEU A 622 -12.01 -2.29 19.51
N LYS A 623 -10.72 -2.54 19.76
CA LYS A 623 -10.24 -3.19 21.00
C LYS A 623 -10.58 -2.36 22.24
N GLU A 624 -10.36 -1.04 22.20
CA GLU A 624 -10.69 -0.12 23.28
C GLU A 624 -12.21 -0.10 23.55
N ILE A 625 -13.02 -0.05 22.50
CA ILE A 625 -14.49 -0.09 22.58
C ILE A 625 -14.98 -1.47 23.11
N ALA A 626 -14.42 -2.58 22.60
CA ALA A 626 -14.79 -3.92 23.08
C ALA A 626 -14.47 -4.17 24.54
N ALA A 627 -13.48 -3.47 25.09
CA ALA A 627 -13.12 -3.49 26.51
C ALA A 627 -14.00 -2.59 27.40
N GLY A 628 -15.02 -1.92 26.85
CA GLY A 628 -15.89 -0.98 27.60
C GLY A 628 -15.18 0.33 27.98
N GLY A 629 -14.06 0.66 27.33
CA GLY A 629 -13.26 1.84 27.60
C GLY A 629 -13.58 3.03 26.67
N GLN A 630 -13.28 4.24 27.17
CA GLN A 630 -13.25 5.41 26.30
C GLN A 630 -12.05 5.31 25.35
N VAL A 631 -12.25 5.70 24.09
CA VAL A 631 -11.18 5.76 23.10
C VAL A 631 -10.17 6.83 23.51
N LYS A 632 -8.97 6.39 23.88
CA LYS A 632 -7.86 7.25 24.33
C LYS A 632 -6.73 7.38 23.32
N GLY A 633 -6.77 6.55 22.29
CA GLY A 633 -5.68 6.49 21.33
C GLY A 633 -5.76 7.54 20.22
N ASP A 634 -4.70 7.62 19.40
CA ASP A 634 -4.61 8.52 18.26
C ASP A 634 -5.72 8.27 17.24
N THR A 635 -6.58 9.26 17.03
CA THR A 635 -7.70 9.25 16.06
C THR A 635 -7.41 10.13 14.84
N THR A 636 -6.22 10.69 14.73
CA THR A 636 -5.85 11.67 13.67
C THR A 636 -5.95 11.12 12.26
N THR A 637 -5.87 9.79 12.11
CA THR A 637 -5.97 9.11 10.82
C THR A 637 -7.38 8.61 10.49
N LEU A 638 -8.35 8.79 11.38
CA LEU A 638 -9.72 8.32 11.21
C LEU A 638 -10.45 9.12 10.14
N GLU A 639 -11.20 8.43 9.28
CA GLU A 639 -11.97 9.05 8.20
C GLU A 639 -13.16 9.85 8.75
N ASP A 640 -13.86 9.29 9.75
CA ASP A 640 -15.07 9.87 10.33
C ASP A 640 -15.10 9.63 11.85
N LEU A 641 -14.95 10.70 12.62
CA LEU A 641 -14.99 10.67 14.08
C LEU A 641 -16.37 10.30 14.65
N SER A 642 -17.46 10.52 13.90
CA SER A 642 -18.81 10.20 14.35
C SER A 642 -19.04 8.69 14.54
N VAL A 643 -18.27 7.86 13.84
CA VAL A 643 -18.32 6.40 13.95
C VAL A 643 -17.96 5.93 15.36
N ILE A 644 -17.01 6.56 16.01
CA ILE A 644 -16.63 6.22 17.40
C ILE A 644 -17.79 6.49 18.35
N ALA A 645 -18.41 7.66 18.25
CA ALA A 645 -19.54 8.04 19.11
C ALA A 645 -20.70 7.05 18.95
N LYS A 646 -21.04 6.66 17.72
CA LYS A 646 -22.09 5.67 17.44
C LYS A 646 -21.78 4.28 18.00
N LEU A 647 -20.53 3.85 17.91
CA LEU A 647 -20.09 2.54 18.43
C LEU A 647 -20.08 2.50 19.97
N SER A 648 -19.79 3.62 20.63
CA SER A 648 -19.80 3.70 22.11
C SER A 648 -21.21 3.75 22.68
N VAL A 649 -22.20 4.25 21.94
CA VAL A 649 -23.62 4.35 22.37
C VAL A 649 -24.39 3.04 22.10
N ALA A 650 -23.93 2.17 21.23
CA ALA A 650 -24.58 0.89 20.94
C ALA A 650 -24.49 -0.15 22.09
N GLU A 651 -24.03 0.23 23.28
CA GLU A 651 -23.94 -0.60 24.48
C GLU A 651 -25.16 -0.47 25.43
N GLU A 652 -26.07 0.48 25.20
CA GLU A 652 -27.34 0.59 25.88
C GLU A 652 -28.48 -0.04 25.05
#